data_863a2e3e25244377a9758108ae696447
#
_entry.id   863a2e3e25244377a9758108ae696447
#
_cell.length_a   1.000
_cell.length_b   1.000
_cell.length_c   1.000
_cell.angle_alpha   90.00
_cell.angle_beta   90.00
_cell.angle_gamma   90.00
#
_symmetry.space_group_name_H-M   'P 1'
#
loop_
_entity.id
_entity.type
_entity.pdbx_description
1 polymer ?
#
loop_
_entity_poly.entity_id
_entity_poly.type
_entity_poly.pdbx_seq_one_letter_code
_entity_poly.pdbx_strand_id
1 'polypeptide(L)'
;MKFETAAGSNPLDQAKVLGRATPRIEGPLKTTGTARYAYEWHEEVPNAAYGYVVGSAIAKGRIVSIDVHGAKSAPGVIGVITASEAGPLKKAALNTAHLLGGPEIQHYHQAIAVVVAETFEQARTAAQRIQVKYARTPGAFDLAAAKDSAQPQRITGGPPDTAVGDFEAAFAAAPVKLDATYTTPDQAHVMMEPHASIASWAGDKLTLWTSNQMVDWAVRDMASTLGIPKANVRVISPYIGGGFGGKLFLRADALMSALAARALGRPVRIALQRPLMINNTVHRPATIQRVRFGATPDGKFTAIAQESWSGDLPGGKPESAVRPGRILYAAPHRMTRTRLAVLDLPEGNAMRAPGDAPGQMAFELAIDEMAEKLRLDPIEFRILNDSQVDPENPSRPFSNRRLTECLRVGAEKFGWSRRNPEPGTTRDKQWLIGLGVASAVRDSPVQKSAARVRLNSQGVVTVETDMTDIGTGSYTVIGQTAAEMMGVPLANVVVRLGDSSFPVSCGSGGQWGGNSSTAGVYAACVKLREAVAQKLGLDPAKCEFIDGEVRAGKRSMPLAQAAREGELVSEDVMEFGDLDDKNRLFSFGAHFVEVGVHAFTGESRVRRMLAVCSAGRILNPTSARSQVIGAMTMGVGAALMEELAIDKRHGLFVNHDLASYEVPVHADIPHQECIFLEETDPLSSPMKARGVGELGICGVGAAVANAIYNATGIRVRDYPITLDKLLGGLPA
;
A
#
# COMPACT_ATOMS: atom_id res chain seq x y z
N MET A 1 0.26 -9.64 -25.45
CA MET A 1 -0.76 -8.67 -25.93
C MET A 1 -0.31 -7.26 -25.58
N LYS A 2 -0.53 -6.29 -26.46
CA LYS A 2 -0.24 -4.87 -26.16
C LYS A 2 -1.54 -4.07 -26.05
N PHE A 3 -1.61 -3.19 -25.05
CA PHE A 3 -2.70 -2.27 -24.84
C PHE A 3 -2.24 -0.83 -25.16
N GLU A 4 -2.56 -0.36 -26.36
CA GLU A 4 -2.08 0.92 -26.91
C GLU A 4 -3.22 1.86 -27.35
N THR A 5 -4.46 1.37 -27.28
CA THR A 5 -5.67 2.11 -27.63
C THR A 5 -6.75 1.88 -26.58
N ALA A 6 -7.70 2.81 -26.49
CA ALA A 6 -8.85 2.67 -25.59
C ALA A 6 -9.58 1.34 -25.81
N ALA A 7 -9.97 0.68 -24.73
CA ALA A 7 -10.68 -0.59 -24.77
C ALA A 7 -12.05 -0.44 -25.44
N GLY A 8 -12.26 -1.15 -26.53
CA GLY A 8 -13.57 -1.33 -27.14
C GLY A 8 -14.46 -2.26 -26.33
N SER A 9 -15.59 -2.68 -26.95
CA SER A 9 -16.43 -3.75 -26.41
C SER A 9 -15.66 -5.07 -26.35
N ASN A 10 -15.77 -5.79 -25.25
CA ASN A 10 -15.10 -7.07 -25.06
C ASN A 10 -15.95 -8.02 -24.18
N PRO A 11 -15.60 -9.31 -24.05
CA PRO A 11 -16.42 -10.30 -23.32
C PRO A 11 -16.74 -9.90 -21.86
N LEU A 12 -15.88 -9.11 -21.20
CA LEU A 12 -16.08 -8.68 -19.82
C LEU A 12 -17.24 -7.69 -19.65
N ASP A 13 -17.71 -7.09 -20.73
CA ASP A 13 -18.86 -6.15 -20.71
C ASP A 13 -20.19 -6.87 -20.49
N GLN A 14 -20.25 -8.20 -20.60
CA GLN A 14 -21.43 -9.00 -20.26
C GLN A 14 -21.74 -8.98 -18.75
N ALA A 15 -20.68 -8.87 -17.91
CA ALA A 15 -20.78 -8.76 -16.45
C ALA A 15 -21.66 -9.82 -15.79
N LYS A 16 -21.57 -11.08 -16.25
CA LYS A 16 -22.33 -12.20 -15.70
C LYS A 16 -21.71 -12.71 -14.38
N VAL A 17 -20.37 -12.75 -14.31
CA VAL A 17 -19.59 -13.18 -13.16
C VAL A 17 -18.74 -12.02 -12.63
N LEU A 18 -18.02 -11.33 -13.51
CA LEU A 18 -17.25 -10.14 -13.16
C LEU A 18 -18.18 -8.98 -12.79
N GLY A 19 -17.82 -8.19 -11.78
CA GLY A 19 -18.65 -7.09 -11.26
C GLY A 19 -19.75 -7.54 -10.29
N ARG A 20 -19.93 -8.85 -10.08
CA ARG A 20 -20.86 -9.36 -9.07
C ARG A 20 -20.26 -9.37 -7.68
N ALA A 21 -21.10 -9.15 -6.67
CA ALA A 21 -20.72 -9.17 -5.26
C ALA A 21 -20.47 -10.62 -4.78
N THR A 22 -19.36 -11.20 -5.24
CA THR A 22 -18.99 -12.57 -4.93
C THR A 22 -18.16 -12.61 -3.63
N PRO A 23 -18.52 -13.48 -2.66
CA PRO A 23 -17.67 -13.76 -1.51
C PRO A 23 -16.28 -14.25 -1.94
N ARG A 24 -15.27 -14.02 -1.10
CA ARG A 24 -13.91 -14.48 -1.39
C ARG A 24 -13.85 -15.98 -1.52
N ILE A 25 -13.40 -16.50 -2.68
CA ILE A 25 -13.29 -17.96 -2.92
C ILE A 25 -12.24 -18.59 -2.01
N GLU A 26 -11.23 -17.84 -1.62
CA GLU A 26 -10.19 -18.23 -0.66
C GLU A 26 -10.62 -18.04 0.81
N GLY A 27 -11.78 -17.43 1.07
CA GLY A 27 -12.27 -17.14 2.42
C GLY A 27 -12.38 -18.36 3.33
N PRO A 28 -12.98 -19.49 2.88
CA PRO A 28 -13.04 -20.71 3.69
C PRO A 28 -11.69 -21.19 4.17
N LEU A 29 -10.65 -21.16 3.31
CA LEU A 29 -9.29 -21.57 3.71
C LEU A 29 -8.74 -20.68 4.83
N LYS A 30 -8.99 -19.37 4.76
CA LYS A 30 -8.52 -18.41 5.78
C LYS A 30 -9.27 -18.54 7.10
N THR A 31 -10.57 -18.76 7.06
CA THR A 31 -11.40 -18.85 8.29
C THR A 31 -11.30 -20.21 8.99
N THR A 32 -10.89 -21.25 8.29
CA THR A 32 -10.65 -22.58 8.86
C THR A 32 -9.18 -22.84 9.23
N GLY A 33 -8.28 -21.87 9.00
CA GLY A 33 -6.85 -22.01 9.28
C GLY A 33 -6.11 -22.92 8.33
N THR A 34 -6.66 -23.21 7.14
CA THR A 34 -6.03 -24.08 6.12
C THR A 34 -5.34 -23.30 5.01
N ALA A 35 -5.45 -21.96 4.97
CA ALA A 35 -4.65 -21.12 4.10
C ALA A 35 -3.19 -21.11 4.59
N ARG A 36 -2.25 -21.45 3.73
CA ARG A 36 -0.84 -21.58 4.10
C ARG A 36 -0.11 -20.26 3.98
N TYR A 37 0.02 -19.55 5.11
CA TYR A 37 0.86 -18.37 5.22
C TYR A 37 2.36 -18.75 5.30
N ALA A 38 3.24 -17.76 5.28
CA ALA A 38 4.69 -17.97 5.15
C ALA A 38 5.31 -18.92 6.20
N TYR A 39 4.75 -18.99 7.42
CA TYR A 39 5.29 -19.81 8.52
C TYR A 39 4.65 -21.19 8.64
N GLU A 40 3.63 -21.54 7.83
CA GLU A 40 2.73 -22.69 8.04
C GLU A 40 2.99 -23.90 7.14
N TRP A 41 4.18 -23.97 6.50
CA TRP A 41 4.57 -25.06 5.59
C TRP A 41 5.22 -26.22 6.35
N HIS A 42 4.55 -26.71 7.40
CA HIS A 42 5.10 -27.74 8.30
C HIS A 42 5.22 -29.11 7.64
N GLU A 43 4.29 -29.48 6.78
CA GLU A 43 4.26 -30.77 6.09
C GLU A 43 5.34 -30.87 5.02
N GLU A 44 5.57 -29.80 4.25
CA GLU A 44 6.57 -29.74 3.20
C GLU A 44 8.00 -29.56 3.75
N VAL A 45 8.11 -28.99 4.94
CA VAL A 45 9.40 -28.70 5.58
C VAL A 45 9.38 -29.16 7.05
N PRO A 46 9.19 -30.49 7.31
CA PRO A 46 8.93 -31.02 8.65
C PRO A 46 10.09 -30.81 9.63
N ASN A 47 11.33 -30.80 9.15
CA ASN A 47 12.55 -30.75 9.97
C ASN A 47 13.14 -29.33 10.08
N ALA A 48 12.35 -28.28 9.86
CA ALA A 48 12.85 -26.92 9.95
C ALA A 48 13.20 -26.56 11.40
N ALA A 49 14.43 -26.07 11.60
CA ALA A 49 14.88 -25.50 12.86
C ALA A 49 14.33 -24.08 13.04
N TYR A 50 14.36 -23.57 14.27
CA TYR A 50 13.84 -22.24 14.62
C TYR A 50 14.98 -21.22 14.73
N GLY A 51 14.87 -20.13 13.94
CA GLY A 51 15.81 -19.01 14.02
C GLY A 51 15.23 -17.84 14.78
N TYR A 52 16.06 -17.18 15.57
CA TYR A 52 15.77 -15.94 16.26
C TYR A 52 16.77 -14.87 15.84
N VAL A 53 16.28 -13.77 15.25
CA VAL A 53 17.12 -12.65 14.79
C VAL A 53 17.52 -11.78 15.97
N VAL A 54 18.81 -11.45 16.06
CA VAL A 54 19.37 -10.51 17.04
C VAL A 54 19.58 -9.16 16.35
N GLY A 55 18.92 -8.13 16.86
CA GLY A 55 19.07 -6.77 16.39
C GLY A 55 20.17 -6.02 17.14
N SER A 56 20.76 -5.01 16.50
CA SER A 56 21.77 -4.15 17.15
C SER A 56 21.15 -3.34 18.30
N ALA A 57 21.94 -3.09 19.35
CA ALA A 57 21.52 -2.28 20.50
C ALA A 57 21.90 -0.79 20.34
N ILE A 58 22.36 -0.39 19.16
CA ILE A 58 22.66 1.01 18.82
C ILE A 58 22.06 1.38 17.47
N ALA A 59 21.78 2.67 17.29
CA ALA A 59 21.26 3.16 16.02
C ALA A 59 22.38 3.47 15.01
N LYS A 60 23.56 3.90 15.48
CA LYS A 60 24.68 4.24 14.61
C LYS A 60 26.02 3.94 15.26
N GLY A 61 26.95 3.41 14.47
CA GLY A 61 28.30 3.10 14.91
C GLY A 61 28.81 1.79 14.32
N ARG A 62 29.62 1.07 15.08
CA ARG A 62 30.18 -0.21 14.62
C ARG A 62 30.26 -1.25 15.73
N ILE A 63 30.21 -2.52 15.34
CA ILE A 63 30.51 -3.65 16.21
C ILE A 63 32.03 -3.72 16.37
N VAL A 64 32.53 -3.65 17.61
CA VAL A 64 33.94 -3.87 17.96
C VAL A 64 34.21 -5.35 18.13
N SER A 65 33.31 -6.05 18.82
CA SER A 65 33.36 -7.51 18.98
C SER A 65 31.97 -8.06 19.24
N ILE A 66 31.75 -9.29 18.79
CA ILE A 66 30.56 -10.07 19.07
C ILE A 66 30.98 -11.43 19.64
N ASP A 67 30.61 -11.70 20.89
CA ASP A 67 30.85 -12.98 21.54
C ASP A 67 29.58 -13.83 21.49
N VAL A 68 29.64 -14.90 20.75
CA VAL A 68 28.56 -15.86 20.53
C VAL A 68 28.73 -17.17 21.32
N HIS A 69 29.81 -17.32 22.11
CA HIS A 69 30.14 -18.56 22.81
C HIS A 69 29.02 -19.00 23.76
N GLY A 70 28.51 -18.07 24.58
CA GLY A 70 27.41 -18.36 25.50
C GLY A 70 26.11 -18.79 24.81
N ALA A 71 25.86 -18.31 23.59
CA ALA A 71 24.71 -18.73 22.77
C ALA A 71 24.97 -20.10 22.14
N LYS A 72 26.15 -20.31 21.53
CA LYS A 72 26.51 -21.57 20.86
C LYS A 72 26.52 -22.78 21.84
N SER A 73 26.86 -22.55 23.10
CA SER A 73 26.90 -23.60 24.14
C SER A 73 25.56 -23.83 24.84
N ALA A 74 24.51 -23.07 24.51
CA ALA A 74 23.20 -23.21 25.14
C ALA A 74 22.48 -24.49 24.66
N PRO A 75 21.70 -25.17 25.54
CA PRO A 75 20.99 -26.39 25.17
C PRO A 75 20.08 -26.21 23.95
N GLY A 76 20.15 -27.15 23.02
CA GLY A 76 19.30 -27.19 21.82
C GLY A 76 19.72 -26.20 20.73
N VAL A 77 20.75 -25.39 20.92
CA VAL A 77 21.28 -24.53 19.86
C VAL A 77 22.04 -25.35 18.82
N ILE A 78 21.70 -25.14 17.55
CA ILE A 78 22.29 -25.80 16.38
C ILE A 78 23.41 -24.93 15.81
N GLY A 79 23.23 -23.60 15.83
CA GLY A 79 24.25 -22.69 15.34
C GLY A 79 23.90 -21.21 15.55
N VAL A 80 24.90 -20.38 15.34
CA VAL A 80 24.78 -18.91 15.35
C VAL A 80 25.47 -18.37 14.11
N ILE A 81 24.77 -17.60 13.30
CA ILE A 81 25.28 -17.01 12.08
C ILE A 81 25.36 -15.50 12.26
N THR A 82 26.56 -14.94 12.09
CA THR A 82 26.84 -13.50 12.07
C THR A 82 27.36 -13.10 10.69
N ALA A 83 27.71 -11.84 10.50
CA ALA A 83 28.34 -11.37 9.26
C ALA A 83 29.64 -12.12 8.92
N SER A 84 30.38 -12.62 9.93
CA SER A 84 31.59 -13.42 9.74
C SER A 84 31.31 -14.76 9.09
N GLU A 85 30.29 -15.47 9.57
CA GLU A 85 29.89 -16.78 9.01
C GLU A 85 29.14 -16.63 7.68
N ALA A 86 28.39 -15.55 7.49
CA ALA A 86 27.66 -15.27 6.25
C ALA A 86 28.59 -14.97 5.06
N GLY A 87 29.77 -14.41 5.34
CA GLY A 87 30.69 -13.92 4.32
C GLY A 87 30.20 -12.63 3.65
N PRO A 88 30.84 -12.19 2.56
CA PRO A 88 30.50 -10.94 1.89
C PRO A 88 29.12 -11.02 1.21
N LEU A 89 28.23 -10.10 1.56
CA LEU A 89 26.90 -9.96 0.99
C LEU A 89 26.78 -8.65 0.23
N LYS A 90 26.08 -8.66 -0.89
CA LYS A 90 25.67 -7.43 -1.56
C LYS A 90 24.45 -6.83 -0.86
N LYS A 91 24.35 -5.51 -0.85
CA LYS A 91 23.10 -4.84 -0.44
C LYS A 91 22.01 -5.16 -1.47
N ALA A 92 20.83 -5.54 -1.02
CA ALA A 92 19.66 -5.71 -1.89
C ALA A 92 19.32 -4.39 -2.59
N ALA A 93 18.99 -4.43 -3.87
CA ALA A 93 18.89 -3.24 -4.70
C ALA A 93 17.81 -2.25 -4.25
N LEU A 94 16.74 -2.78 -3.66
CA LEU A 94 15.58 -1.99 -3.24
C LEU A 94 15.61 -1.54 -1.76
N ASN A 95 16.57 -1.99 -0.98
CA ASN A 95 16.75 -1.62 0.43
C ASN A 95 17.70 -0.43 0.58
N THR A 96 17.43 0.45 1.52
CA THR A 96 18.32 1.55 1.87
C THR A 96 19.45 1.06 2.76
N ALA A 97 19.15 0.22 3.77
CA ALA A 97 20.13 -0.40 4.66
C ALA A 97 20.54 -1.81 4.20
N HIS A 98 21.69 -2.27 4.71
CA HIS A 98 22.04 -3.70 4.64
C HIS A 98 21.12 -4.52 5.55
N LEU A 99 20.61 -5.67 5.07
CA LEU A 99 19.73 -6.55 5.85
C LEU A 99 20.48 -7.30 6.97
N LEU A 100 21.78 -7.48 6.85
CA LEU A 100 22.68 -7.97 7.90
C LEU A 100 23.78 -6.94 8.12
N GLY A 101 23.81 -6.37 9.32
CA GLY A 101 24.80 -5.40 9.77
C GLY A 101 26.06 -6.09 10.28
N GLY A 102 27.18 -5.40 10.12
CA GLY A 102 28.48 -5.78 10.64
C GLY A 102 29.61 -5.60 9.61
N PRO A 103 30.68 -4.95 9.98
CA PRO A 103 30.89 -4.29 11.28
C PRO A 103 30.09 -3.00 11.50
N GLU A 104 29.64 -2.34 10.43
CA GLU A 104 28.91 -1.06 10.52
C GLU A 104 27.43 -1.27 10.86
N ILE A 105 26.87 -0.42 11.72
CA ILE A 105 25.46 -0.34 12.10
C ILE A 105 24.87 0.97 11.59
N GLN A 106 23.76 0.85 10.87
CA GLN A 106 23.09 1.96 10.19
C GLN A 106 21.82 2.44 10.91
N HIS A 107 21.14 1.54 11.66
CA HIS A 107 19.94 1.87 12.45
C HIS A 107 19.78 0.91 13.63
N TYR A 108 18.97 1.31 14.60
CA TYR A 108 18.63 0.46 15.75
C TYR A 108 17.93 -0.83 15.28
N HIS A 109 18.22 -1.95 15.96
CA HIS A 109 17.71 -3.29 15.64
C HIS A 109 18.04 -3.80 14.22
N GLN A 110 18.98 -3.15 13.48
CA GLN A 110 19.54 -3.81 12.29
C GLN A 110 20.03 -5.21 12.66
N ALA A 111 19.65 -6.23 11.89
CA ALA A 111 20.01 -7.62 12.20
C ALA A 111 21.54 -7.78 12.20
N ILE A 112 22.11 -8.39 13.24
CA ILE A 112 23.56 -8.62 13.40
C ILE A 112 23.90 -10.11 13.56
N ALA A 113 22.93 -10.92 13.93
CA ALA A 113 23.07 -12.38 14.05
C ALA A 113 21.71 -13.07 13.94
N VAL A 114 21.74 -14.37 13.66
CA VAL A 114 20.62 -15.27 13.91
C VAL A 114 21.09 -16.45 14.74
N VAL A 115 20.35 -16.76 15.79
CA VAL A 115 20.54 -17.97 16.60
C VAL A 115 19.54 -19.02 16.12
N VAL A 116 19.99 -20.22 15.83
CA VAL A 116 19.18 -21.34 15.36
C VAL A 116 19.20 -22.45 16.41
N ALA A 117 18.01 -22.94 16.77
CA ALA A 117 17.85 -24.00 17.76
C ALA A 117 16.71 -24.96 17.37
N GLU A 118 16.55 -26.03 18.15
CA GLU A 118 15.50 -27.02 17.97
C GLU A 118 14.10 -26.48 18.26
N THR A 119 13.98 -25.50 19.16
CA THR A 119 12.73 -24.80 19.44
C THR A 119 12.90 -23.28 19.41
N PHE A 120 11.80 -22.56 19.22
CA PHE A 120 11.79 -21.10 19.22
C PHE A 120 12.27 -20.54 20.59
N GLU A 121 11.85 -21.14 21.72
CA GLU A 121 12.22 -20.72 23.05
C GLU A 121 13.70 -20.86 23.31
N GLN A 122 14.30 -21.97 22.85
CA GLN A 122 15.76 -22.17 22.93
C GLN A 122 16.51 -21.13 22.12
N ALA A 123 16.09 -20.88 20.87
CA ALA A 123 16.72 -19.84 20.03
C ALA A 123 16.63 -18.47 20.67
N ARG A 124 15.44 -18.08 21.17
CA ARG A 124 15.21 -16.79 21.84
C ARG A 124 16.04 -16.63 23.11
N THR A 125 16.07 -17.67 23.97
CA THR A 125 16.83 -17.63 25.21
C THR A 125 18.32 -17.59 24.97
N ALA A 126 18.83 -18.34 23.99
CA ALA A 126 20.23 -18.32 23.61
C ALA A 126 20.65 -16.98 22.97
N ALA A 127 19.77 -16.36 22.21
CA ALA A 127 20.03 -15.04 21.61
C ALA A 127 20.35 -13.96 22.67
N GLN A 128 19.76 -14.04 23.87
CA GLN A 128 20.03 -13.13 24.99
C GLN A 128 21.42 -13.33 25.60
N ARG A 129 22.13 -14.41 25.29
CA ARG A 129 23.49 -14.69 25.76
C ARG A 129 24.57 -14.15 24.86
N ILE A 130 24.22 -13.60 23.70
CA ILE A 130 25.18 -12.94 22.81
C ILE A 130 25.60 -11.62 23.44
N GLN A 131 26.92 -11.42 23.55
CA GLN A 131 27.49 -10.18 24.06
C GLN A 131 28.13 -9.39 22.92
N VAL A 132 27.71 -8.13 22.77
CA VAL A 132 28.21 -7.27 21.70
C VAL A 132 28.83 -6.01 22.31
N LYS A 133 30.06 -5.69 21.90
CA LYS A 133 30.72 -4.43 22.22
C LYS A 133 30.59 -3.51 21.01
N TYR A 134 30.10 -2.32 21.23
CA TYR A 134 29.89 -1.31 20.21
C TYR A 134 30.80 -0.09 20.42
N ALA A 135 31.25 0.50 19.31
CA ALA A 135 31.74 1.88 19.26
C ALA A 135 30.59 2.71 18.67
N ARG A 136 29.91 3.48 19.53
CA ARG A 136 28.80 4.34 19.14
C ARG A 136 29.28 5.59 18.42
N THR A 137 28.53 6.04 17.42
CA THR A 137 28.72 7.32 16.73
C THR A 137 27.46 8.17 16.94
N PRO A 138 27.58 9.51 17.09
CA PRO A 138 26.42 10.39 17.13
C PRO A 138 25.54 10.22 15.90
N GLY A 139 24.23 10.15 16.08
CA GLY A 139 23.23 10.03 15.03
C GLY A 139 22.27 11.20 15.03
N ALA A 140 21.57 11.39 13.90
CA ALA A 140 20.45 12.32 13.74
C ALA A 140 19.14 11.56 13.80
N PHE A 141 18.23 11.94 14.73
CA PHE A 141 16.98 11.22 14.99
C PHE A 141 15.76 12.14 15.06
N ASP A 142 15.92 13.42 14.76
CA ASP A 142 14.88 14.43 14.86
C ASP A 142 14.73 15.19 13.53
N LEU A 143 13.60 14.98 12.84
CA LEU A 143 13.33 15.65 11.58
C LEU A 143 13.27 17.18 11.71
N ALA A 144 12.69 17.69 12.80
CA ALA A 144 12.58 19.14 13.02
C ALA A 144 13.98 19.79 13.18
N ALA A 145 14.88 19.13 13.89
CA ALA A 145 16.26 19.59 14.05
C ALA A 145 17.09 19.46 12.77
N ALA A 146 16.80 18.45 11.92
CA ALA A 146 17.53 18.20 10.69
C ALA A 146 16.95 18.93 9.45
N LYS A 147 15.79 19.58 9.59
CA LYS A 147 15.03 20.19 8.49
C LYS A 147 15.86 21.15 7.64
N ASP A 148 16.63 22.02 8.25
CA ASP A 148 17.38 23.08 7.54
C ASP A 148 18.58 22.53 6.75
N SER A 149 19.05 21.31 7.07
CA SER A 149 20.10 20.59 6.34
C SER A 149 19.55 19.71 5.20
N ALA A 150 18.21 19.56 5.08
CA ALA A 150 17.57 18.69 4.11
C ALA A 150 17.82 19.16 2.67
N GLN A 151 18.11 18.21 1.78
CA GLN A 151 18.48 18.49 0.39
C GLN A 151 17.35 18.14 -0.58
N PRO A 152 17.30 18.79 -1.77
CA PRO A 152 16.42 18.38 -2.85
C PRO A 152 16.66 16.92 -3.23
N GLN A 153 15.62 16.10 -3.27
CA GLN A 153 15.71 14.69 -3.64
C GLN A 153 14.53 14.29 -4.52
N ARG A 154 14.81 13.54 -5.61
CA ARG A 154 13.78 13.08 -6.54
C ARG A 154 12.74 12.22 -5.82
N ILE A 155 11.48 12.47 -6.16
CA ILE A 155 10.35 11.66 -5.69
C ILE A 155 10.01 10.56 -6.70
N THR A 156 9.23 9.58 -6.28
CA THR A 156 8.62 8.63 -7.20
C THR A 156 7.69 9.39 -8.16
N GLY A 157 7.95 9.28 -9.46
CA GLY A 157 7.14 9.92 -10.50
C GLY A 157 7.52 11.35 -10.87
N GLY A 158 8.69 11.87 -10.44
CA GLY A 158 9.09 13.18 -10.93
C GLY A 158 10.29 13.85 -10.25
N PRO A 159 10.53 15.12 -10.61
CA PRO A 159 11.58 15.93 -10.00
C PRO A 159 11.22 16.32 -8.56
N PRO A 160 12.21 16.74 -7.74
CA PRO A 160 11.97 17.22 -6.39
C PRO A 160 11.14 18.50 -6.35
N ASP A 161 11.38 19.37 -7.29
CA ASP A 161 10.76 20.70 -7.37
C ASP A 161 10.02 20.85 -8.71
N THR A 162 8.81 21.43 -8.66
CA THR A 162 8.05 21.84 -9.85
C THR A 162 7.58 23.28 -9.70
N ALA A 163 7.41 23.97 -10.82
CA ALA A 163 6.85 25.29 -10.88
C ALA A 163 6.07 25.49 -12.19
N VAL A 164 4.92 26.18 -12.10
CA VAL A 164 4.16 26.69 -13.23
C VAL A 164 3.85 28.17 -12.95
N GLY A 165 4.16 29.04 -13.88
CA GLY A 165 4.05 30.49 -13.70
C GLY A 165 5.01 31.03 -12.62
N ASP A 166 4.63 32.15 -12.01
CA ASP A 166 5.38 32.78 -10.90
C ASP A 166 4.54 32.72 -9.62
N PHE A 167 4.82 31.69 -8.81
CA PHE A 167 4.10 31.47 -7.56
C PHE A 167 4.32 32.62 -6.56
N GLU A 168 5.57 33.09 -6.37
CA GLU A 168 5.88 34.06 -5.31
C GLU A 168 5.24 35.41 -5.59
N ALA A 169 5.28 35.91 -6.84
CA ALA A 169 4.61 37.13 -7.23
C ALA A 169 3.08 37.03 -7.11
N ALA A 170 2.50 35.90 -7.56
CA ALA A 170 1.05 35.69 -7.49
C ALA A 170 0.56 35.53 -6.04
N PHE A 171 1.33 34.85 -5.20
CA PHE A 171 1.01 34.74 -3.77
C PHE A 171 1.12 36.10 -3.06
N ALA A 172 2.17 36.88 -3.37
CA ALA A 172 2.33 38.25 -2.79
C ALA A 172 1.16 39.16 -3.15
N ALA A 173 0.65 39.07 -4.40
CA ALA A 173 -0.45 39.89 -4.91
C ALA A 173 -1.85 39.39 -4.48
N ALA A 174 -1.98 38.14 -4.01
CA ALA A 174 -3.28 37.58 -3.68
C ALA A 174 -4.00 38.33 -2.56
N PRO A 175 -5.29 38.68 -2.72
CA PRO A 175 -6.04 39.38 -1.68
C PRO A 175 -6.36 38.53 -0.46
N VAL A 176 -6.58 37.22 -0.65
CA VAL A 176 -6.79 36.27 0.45
C VAL A 176 -5.66 35.24 0.44
N LYS A 177 -5.02 35.05 1.59
CA LYS A 177 -3.82 34.21 1.73
C LYS A 177 -3.92 33.23 2.88
N LEU A 178 -3.37 32.05 2.68
CA LEU A 178 -3.03 31.09 3.72
C LEU A 178 -1.54 30.74 3.61
N ASP A 179 -0.84 30.72 4.73
CA ASP A 179 0.52 30.20 4.87
C ASP A 179 0.58 29.46 6.20
N ALA A 180 0.62 28.15 6.14
CA ALA A 180 0.56 27.31 7.33
C ALA A 180 1.44 26.06 7.21
N THR A 181 1.93 25.60 8.37
CA THR A 181 2.73 24.39 8.50
C THR A 181 1.93 23.30 9.18
N TYR A 182 2.04 22.09 8.66
CA TYR A 182 1.36 20.88 9.12
C TYR A 182 2.38 19.77 9.34
N THR A 183 2.16 18.93 10.34
CA THR A 183 3.06 17.79 10.63
C THR A 183 2.30 16.48 10.68
N THR A 184 2.94 15.42 10.16
CA THR A 184 2.49 14.04 10.34
C THR A 184 3.60 13.24 11.02
N PRO A 185 3.28 12.30 11.94
CA PRO A 185 4.28 11.51 12.64
C PRO A 185 4.81 10.36 11.78
N ASP A 186 5.86 9.70 12.27
CA ASP A 186 6.24 8.37 11.79
C ASP A 186 5.14 7.34 12.13
N GLN A 187 4.84 6.41 11.21
CA GLN A 187 3.76 5.42 11.39
C GLN A 187 4.20 4.01 10.99
N ALA A 188 3.76 3.01 11.77
CA ALA A 188 3.99 1.60 11.50
C ALA A 188 2.89 0.99 10.60
N HIS A 189 3.25 0.01 9.79
CA HIS A 189 2.30 -0.73 8.93
C HIS A 189 1.33 -1.62 9.71
N VAL A 190 1.73 -2.09 10.87
CA VAL A 190 0.97 -2.90 11.83
C VAL A 190 0.22 -4.08 11.20
N MET A 191 0.85 -4.77 10.23
CA MET A 191 0.29 -6.00 9.69
C MET A 191 0.18 -7.07 10.80
N MET A 192 -0.92 -7.85 10.78
CA MET A 192 -1.14 -8.89 11.80
C MET A 192 -0.19 -10.07 11.65
N GLU A 193 0.04 -10.54 10.42
CA GLU A 193 1.08 -11.53 10.14
C GLU A 193 2.47 -10.89 10.28
N PRO A 194 3.37 -11.41 11.12
CA PRO A 194 4.77 -10.98 11.16
C PRO A 194 5.46 -11.13 9.80
N HIS A 195 6.58 -10.45 9.61
CA HIS A 195 7.54 -10.86 8.57
C HIS A 195 8.05 -12.23 8.96
N ALA A 196 7.81 -13.21 8.10
CA ALA A 196 8.15 -14.59 8.37
C ALA A 196 8.64 -15.29 7.09
N SER A 197 9.60 -16.18 7.26
CA SER A 197 10.18 -16.93 6.16
C SER A 197 10.62 -18.32 6.62
N ILE A 198 10.54 -19.30 5.70
CA ILE A 198 11.18 -20.61 5.82
C ILE A 198 12.11 -20.74 4.62
N ALA A 199 13.35 -21.12 4.84
CA ALA A 199 14.31 -21.37 3.77
C ALA A 199 14.81 -22.82 3.80
N SER A 200 14.93 -23.41 2.61
CA SER A 200 15.47 -24.75 2.41
C SER A 200 16.37 -24.77 1.18
N TRP A 201 17.49 -25.47 1.27
CA TRP A 201 18.42 -25.68 0.18
C TRP A 201 18.44 -27.14 -0.29
N ALA A 202 18.39 -27.33 -1.61
CA ALA A 202 18.62 -28.60 -2.28
C ALA A 202 19.81 -28.43 -3.23
N GLY A 203 21.02 -28.77 -2.78
CA GLY A 203 22.25 -28.42 -3.47
C GLY A 203 22.44 -26.90 -3.51
N ASP A 204 22.49 -26.33 -4.71
CA ASP A 204 22.63 -24.88 -4.96
C ASP A 204 21.28 -24.14 -5.16
N LYS A 205 20.15 -24.86 -5.03
CA LYS A 205 18.81 -24.32 -5.22
C LYS A 205 18.15 -23.97 -3.89
N LEU A 206 17.77 -22.72 -3.74
CA LEU A 206 17.01 -22.18 -2.61
C LEU A 206 15.51 -22.20 -2.90
N THR A 207 14.73 -22.79 -2.00
CA THR A 207 13.29 -22.53 -1.90
C THR A 207 13.01 -21.68 -0.68
N LEU A 208 12.31 -20.59 -0.87
CA LEU A 208 11.97 -19.62 0.16
C LEU A 208 10.45 -19.44 0.23
N TRP A 209 9.82 -19.88 1.29
CA TRP A 209 8.44 -19.54 1.65
C TRP A 209 8.50 -18.26 2.48
N THR A 210 7.88 -17.18 2.02
CA THR A 210 8.04 -15.88 2.67
C THR A 210 6.80 -15.02 2.49
N SER A 211 6.55 -14.11 3.43
CA SER A 211 5.49 -13.11 3.32
C SER A 211 5.99 -11.90 2.52
N ASN A 212 5.92 -11.98 1.18
CA ASN A 212 6.42 -10.92 0.28
C ASN A 212 5.39 -10.54 -0.78
N GLN A 213 5.16 -9.22 -0.96
CA GLN A 213 4.17 -8.67 -1.91
C GLN A 213 4.61 -8.76 -3.37
N MET A 214 5.91 -8.86 -3.63
CA MET A 214 6.54 -8.75 -4.96
C MET A 214 7.46 -9.95 -5.21
N VAL A 215 6.87 -11.07 -5.59
CA VAL A 215 7.58 -12.37 -5.70
C VAL A 215 8.81 -12.29 -6.61
N ASP A 216 8.69 -11.71 -7.82
CA ASP A 216 9.85 -11.56 -8.72
C ASP A 216 10.93 -10.64 -8.15
N TRP A 217 10.56 -9.58 -7.42
CA TRP A 217 11.54 -8.70 -6.79
C TRP A 217 12.30 -9.44 -5.68
N ALA A 218 11.61 -10.26 -4.89
CA ALA A 218 12.26 -11.09 -3.87
C ALA A 218 13.24 -12.09 -4.48
N VAL A 219 12.89 -12.73 -5.60
CA VAL A 219 13.81 -13.61 -6.36
C VAL A 219 15.06 -12.86 -6.80
N ARG A 220 14.90 -11.69 -7.42
CA ARG A 220 16.02 -10.87 -7.92
C ARG A 220 16.95 -10.40 -6.81
N ASP A 221 16.37 -9.86 -5.73
CA ASP A 221 17.13 -9.33 -4.62
C ASP A 221 17.83 -10.42 -3.83
N MET A 222 17.18 -11.57 -3.58
CA MET A 222 17.80 -12.71 -2.93
C MET A 222 18.97 -13.27 -3.76
N ALA A 223 18.77 -13.47 -5.05
CA ALA A 223 19.81 -13.95 -5.96
C ALA A 223 21.01 -12.99 -6.01
N SER A 224 20.75 -11.69 -6.12
CA SER A 224 21.79 -10.65 -6.13
C SER A 224 22.54 -10.59 -4.79
N THR A 225 21.83 -10.62 -3.66
CA THR A 225 22.42 -10.53 -2.32
C THR A 225 23.32 -11.72 -2.01
N LEU A 226 22.87 -12.93 -2.38
CA LEU A 226 23.63 -14.16 -2.15
C LEU A 226 24.68 -14.45 -3.24
N GLY A 227 24.67 -13.71 -4.35
CA GLY A 227 25.58 -13.93 -5.49
C GLY A 227 25.32 -15.23 -6.24
N ILE A 228 24.07 -15.68 -6.35
CA ILE A 228 23.66 -16.93 -7.02
C ILE A 228 22.78 -16.63 -8.24
N PRO A 229 22.67 -17.56 -9.22
CA PRO A 229 21.77 -17.40 -10.36
C PRO A 229 20.30 -17.28 -9.91
N LYS A 230 19.51 -16.42 -10.58
CA LYS A 230 18.07 -16.29 -10.32
C LYS A 230 17.31 -17.63 -10.46
N ALA A 231 17.71 -18.47 -11.41
CA ALA A 231 17.12 -19.78 -11.64
C ALA A 231 17.28 -20.74 -10.45
N ASN A 232 18.18 -20.41 -9.52
CA ASN A 232 18.43 -21.17 -8.31
C ASN A 232 17.62 -20.65 -7.10
N VAL A 233 16.76 -19.65 -7.30
CA VAL A 233 15.90 -19.09 -6.25
C VAL A 233 14.44 -19.29 -6.62
N ARG A 234 13.70 -20.05 -5.80
CA ARG A 234 12.24 -20.16 -5.86
C ARG A 234 11.63 -19.48 -4.66
N VAL A 235 10.67 -18.60 -4.89
CA VAL A 235 9.92 -17.88 -3.84
C VAL A 235 8.46 -18.31 -3.89
N ILE A 236 7.87 -18.59 -2.73
CA ILE A 236 6.48 -19.02 -2.55
C ILE A 236 5.81 -18.08 -1.54
N SER A 237 4.78 -17.36 -1.96
CA SER A 237 4.04 -16.37 -1.16
C SER A 237 2.56 -16.29 -1.60
N PRO A 238 1.75 -17.34 -1.45
CA PRO A 238 0.37 -17.36 -1.94
C PRO A 238 -0.57 -16.44 -1.16
N TYR A 239 -0.36 -16.30 0.16
CA TYR A 239 -1.15 -15.48 1.07
C TYR A 239 -0.26 -14.64 1.96
N ILE A 240 -0.69 -13.41 2.23
CA ILE A 240 -0.07 -12.50 3.17
C ILE A 240 -1.14 -11.94 4.11
N GLY A 241 -0.90 -12.04 5.42
CA GLY A 241 -1.76 -11.54 6.48
C GLY A 241 -1.60 -10.04 6.74
N GLY A 242 -1.70 -9.25 5.66
CA GLY A 242 -1.46 -7.81 5.62
C GLY A 242 -0.02 -7.47 5.23
N GLY A 243 0.13 -6.45 4.39
CA GLY A 243 1.45 -5.96 3.95
C GLY A 243 1.53 -4.44 3.96
N PHE A 244 0.53 -3.77 3.41
CA PHE A 244 0.38 -2.31 3.36
C PHE A 244 1.61 -1.56 2.80
N GLY A 245 2.50 -2.25 2.08
CA GLY A 245 3.78 -1.75 1.59
C GLY A 245 5.00 -2.23 2.40
N GLY A 246 4.83 -2.65 3.66
CA GLY A 246 5.91 -3.12 4.52
C GLY A 246 6.58 -4.41 4.06
N LYS A 247 5.90 -5.20 3.22
CA LYS A 247 6.38 -6.47 2.67
C LYS A 247 6.68 -6.41 1.16
N LEU A 248 6.93 -5.21 0.60
CA LEU A 248 7.29 -5.06 -0.81
C LEU A 248 8.69 -5.60 -1.13
N PHE A 249 9.63 -5.42 -0.23
CA PHE A 249 11.05 -5.72 -0.45
C PHE A 249 11.52 -6.85 0.45
N LEU A 250 12.63 -7.47 0.07
CA LEU A 250 13.31 -8.48 0.87
C LEU A 250 13.62 -7.92 2.27
N ARG A 251 13.40 -8.71 3.34
CA ARG A 251 13.67 -8.32 4.73
C ARG A 251 14.57 -9.32 5.43
N ALA A 252 14.97 -8.96 6.65
CA ALA A 252 15.95 -9.72 7.41
C ALA A 252 15.53 -11.17 7.69
N ASP A 253 14.24 -11.44 7.94
CA ASP A 253 13.71 -12.81 8.12
C ASP A 253 14.05 -13.73 6.94
N ALA A 254 13.86 -13.24 5.72
CA ALA A 254 14.11 -13.99 4.50
C ALA A 254 15.61 -14.25 4.26
N LEU A 255 16.44 -13.20 4.38
CA LEU A 255 17.88 -13.34 4.20
C LEU A 255 18.50 -14.22 5.29
N MET A 256 18.16 -13.98 6.57
CA MET A 256 18.73 -14.71 7.69
C MET A 256 18.31 -16.19 7.70
N SER A 257 17.07 -16.52 7.30
CA SER A 257 16.65 -17.92 7.14
C SER A 257 17.44 -18.62 6.03
N ALA A 258 17.66 -17.94 4.89
CA ALA A 258 18.43 -18.49 3.78
C ALA A 258 19.92 -18.74 4.14
N LEU A 259 20.56 -17.78 4.81
CA LEU A 259 21.95 -17.89 5.28
C LEU A 259 22.10 -19.01 6.31
N ALA A 260 21.22 -19.05 7.30
CA ALA A 260 21.24 -20.05 8.35
C ALA A 260 20.99 -21.46 7.79
N ALA A 261 20.00 -21.62 6.92
CA ALA A 261 19.71 -22.91 6.31
C ALA A 261 20.88 -23.43 5.46
N ARG A 262 21.58 -22.55 4.74
CA ARG A 262 22.78 -22.91 3.96
C ARG A 262 23.92 -23.35 4.85
N ALA A 263 24.21 -22.58 5.89
CA ALA A 263 25.33 -22.84 6.79
C ALA A 263 25.17 -24.13 7.63
N LEU A 264 23.91 -24.46 7.98
CA LEU A 264 23.60 -25.59 8.85
C LEU A 264 23.16 -26.85 8.09
N GLY A 265 22.98 -26.78 6.77
CA GLY A 265 22.51 -27.90 5.97
C GLY A 265 21.11 -28.40 6.35
N ARG A 266 20.29 -27.54 6.98
CA ARG A 266 18.96 -27.85 7.50
C ARG A 266 18.01 -26.68 7.24
N PRO A 267 16.74 -26.92 6.88
CA PRO A 267 15.78 -25.84 6.74
C PRO A 267 15.64 -25.02 8.02
N VAL A 268 15.47 -23.70 7.87
CA VAL A 268 15.32 -22.76 9.00
C VAL A 268 14.09 -21.90 8.79
N ARG A 269 13.27 -21.76 9.84
CA ARG A 269 12.11 -20.86 9.90
C ARG A 269 12.36 -19.69 10.84
N ILE A 270 11.98 -18.50 10.43
CA ILE A 270 12.12 -17.27 11.20
C ILE A 270 10.80 -16.48 11.13
N ALA A 271 10.35 -15.97 12.28
CA ALA A 271 9.31 -14.93 12.35
C ALA A 271 9.86 -13.79 13.20
N LEU A 272 9.83 -12.56 12.66
CA LEU A 272 10.29 -11.38 13.39
C LEU A 272 9.33 -11.04 14.53
N GLN A 273 9.88 -10.79 15.71
CA GLN A 273 9.10 -10.28 16.84
C GLN A 273 8.68 -8.82 16.60
N ARG A 274 7.60 -8.35 17.22
CA ARG A 274 7.08 -6.99 17.00
C ARG A 274 8.13 -5.88 17.18
N PRO A 275 9.00 -5.88 18.19
CA PRO A 275 10.06 -4.89 18.29
C PRO A 275 11.00 -4.85 17.07
N LEU A 276 11.33 -6.02 16.52
CA LEU A 276 12.10 -6.13 15.28
C LEU A 276 11.28 -5.73 14.05
N MET A 277 10.00 -6.05 13.98
CA MET A 277 9.17 -5.61 12.87
C MET A 277 9.15 -4.08 12.74
N ILE A 278 9.09 -3.37 13.86
CA ILE A 278 9.03 -1.90 13.88
C ILE A 278 10.40 -1.26 13.70
N ASN A 279 11.44 -1.79 14.39
CA ASN A 279 12.77 -1.18 14.38
C ASN A 279 13.76 -1.83 13.38
N ASN A 280 13.42 -2.94 12.70
CA ASN A 280 14.29 -3.58 11.70
C ASN A 280 13.73 -3.52 10.28
N THR A 281 12.44 -3.29 10.10
CA THR A 281 11.84 -3.25 8.77
C THR A 281 11.67 -1.79 8.30
N VAL A 282 10.48 -1.42 7.86
CA VAL A 282 10.20 -0.08 7.33
C VAL A 282 9.03 0.57 8.03
N HIS A 283 8.98 1.90 7.93
CA HIS A 283 7.89 2.72 8.44
C HIS A 283 7.50 3.82 7.42
N ARG A 284 6.34 4.45 7.58
CA ARG A 284 6.02 5.71 6.90
C ARG A 284 6.77 6.83 7.60
N PRO A 285 7.65 7.59 6.90
CA PRO A 285 8.38 8.69 7.53
C PRO A 285 7.46 9.82 7.96
N ALA A 286 7.80 10.47 9.06
CA ALA A 286 7.22 11.74 9.46
C ALA A 286 7.40 12.81 8.36
N THR A 287 6.46 13.76 8.28
CA THR A 287 6.58 14.90 7.39
C THR A 287 6.37 16.23 8.10
N ILE A 288 7.10 17.24 7.65
CA ILE A 288 6.80 18.65 7.91
C ILE A 288 6.39 19.23 6.57
N GLN A 289 5.19 19.83 6.49
CA GLN A 289 4.65 20.35 5.23
C GLN A 289 4.24 21.81 5.40
N ARG A 290 4.69 22.67 4.51
CA ARG A 290 4.22 24.06 4.41
C ARG A 290 3.30 24.18 3.21
N VAL A 291 2.07 24.62 3.44
CA VAL A 291 1.07 24.87 2.39
C VAL A 291 0.79 26.34 2.31
N ARG A 292 0.87 26.91 1.09
CA ARG A 292 0.60 28.31 0.83
C ARG A 292 -0.43 28.43 -0.29
N PHE A 293 -1.52 29.16 -0.02
CA PHE A 293 -2.60 29.44 -0.97
C PHE A 293 -2.83 30.93 -1.12
N GLY A 294 -2.94 31.38 -2.37
CA GLY A 294 -3.48 32.69 -2.73
C GLY A 294 -4.81 32.50 -3.46
N ALA A 295 -5.83 33.29 -3.14
CA ALA A 295 -7.11 33.25 -3.82
C ALA A 295 -7.70 34.67 -4.01
N THR A 296 -8.63 34.78 -4.97
CA THR A 296 -9.51 35.91 -5.14
C THR A 296 -10.61 35.93 -4.07
N PRO A 297 -11.29 37.04 -3.80
CA PRO A 297 -12.39 37.10 -2.81
C PRO A 297 -13.58 36.19 -3.14
N ASP A 298 -13.79 35.84 -4.42
CA ASP A 298 -14.82 34.89 -4.89
C ASP A 298 -14.36 33.43 -4.81
N GLY A 299 -13.15 33.18 -4.30
CA GLY A 299 -12.66 31.86 -3.97
C GLY A 299 -11.87 31.13 -5.05
N LYS A 300 -11.53 31.77 -6.17
CA LYS A 300 -10.65 31.10 -7.17
C LYS A 300 -9.18 31.17 -6.75
N PHE A 301 -8.49 30.05 -6.79
CA PHE A 301 -7.05 30.02 -6.54
C PHE A 301 -6.28 30.82 -7.59
N THR A 302 -5.42 31.71 -7.12
CA THR A 302 -4.41 32.41 -7.91
C THR A 302 -3.04 31.75 -7.78
N ALA A 303 -2.76 31.15 -6.63
CA ALA A 303 -1.48 30.52 -6.33
C ALA A 303 -1.64 29.32 -5.39
N ILE A 304 -0.94 28.21 -5.68
CA ILE A 304 -0.89 27.01 -4.84
C ILE A 304 0.57 26.61 -4.64
N ALA A 305 1.01 26.42 -3.38
CA ALA A 305 2.29 25.76 -3.10
C ALA A 305 2.15 24.71 -2.00
N GLN A 306 2.91 23.63 -2.16
CA GLN A 306 3.13 22.60 -1.13
C GLN A 306 4.61 22.23 -1.08
N GLU A 307 5.21 22.43 0.08
CA GLU A 307 6.60 22.06 0.35
C GLU A 307 6.62 20.96 1.43
N SER A 308 7.49 19.96 1.29
CA SER A 308 7.55 18.84 2.23
C SER A 308 8.98 18.47 2.57
N TRP A 309 9.21 18.20 3.83
CA TRP A 309 10.42 17.64 4.41
C TRP A 309 10.11 16.30 5.05
N SER A 310 10.95 15.31 4.82
CA SER A 310 10.93 14.00 5.48
C SER A 310 12.35 13.52 5.74
N GLY A 311 12.51 12.44 6.48
CA GLY A 311 13.81 11.86 6.80
C GLY A 311 13.96 10.43 6.32
N ASP A 312 15.18 10.00 6.02
CA ASP A 312 15.54 8.60 5.77
C ASP A 312 17.07 8.42 5.97
N LEU A 313 17.53 7.17 5.98
CA LEU A 313 18.93 6.79 5.97
C LEU A 313 19.70 7.38 4.78
N PRO A 314 21.04 7.47 4.85
CA PRO A 314 21.84 7.90 3.70
C PRO A 314 21.54 7.08 2.43
N GLY A 315 21.20 7.76 1.34
CA GLY A 315 20.82 7.13 0.08
C GLY A 315 19.35 6.71 -0.01
N GLY A 316 18.54 7.01 1.01
CA GLY A 316 17.11 6.79 1.02
C GLY A 316 16.31 7.75 0.13
N LYS A 317 14.98 7.70 0.26
CA LYS A 317 14.05 8.48 -0.57
C LYS A 317 13.08 9.28 0.32
N PRO A 318 12.66 10.47 -0.13
CA PRO A 318 11.68 11.26 0.61
C PRO A 318 10.28 10.66 0.49
N GLU A 319 9.44 10.92 1.49
CA GLU A 319 8.00 10.79 1.36
C GLU A 319 7.48 11.84 0.36
N SER A 320 6.74 11.40 -0.67
CA SER A 320 6.33 12.25 -1.81
C SER A 320 5.07 13.07 -1.49
N ALA A 321 4.99 13.70 -0.31
CA ALA A 321 3.79 14.33 0.22
C ALA A 321 3.29 15.55 -0.56
N VAL A 322 4.05 16.09 -1.52
CA VAL A 322 3.65 17.22 -2.36
C VAL A 322 2.75 16.86 -3.55
N ARG A 323 2.48 15.57 -3.78
CA ARG A 323 1.69 15.11 -4.93
C ARG A 323 0.27 15.69 -4.99
N PRO A 324 -0.49 15.85 -3.88
CA PRO A 324 -1.80 16.49 -3.92
C PRO A 324 -1.76 17.93 -4.46
N GLY A 325 -0.74 18.69 -4.10
CA GLY A 325 -0.52 20.05 -4.60
C GLY A 325 -0.25 20.14 -6.11
N ARG A 326 0.13 19.05 -6.75
CA ARG A 326 0.33 18.96 -8.21
C ARG A 326 -0.95 18.65 -8.98
N ILE A 327 -1.93 17.96 -8.35
CA ILE A 327 -3.00 17.24 -9.05
C ILE A 327 -4.41 17.73 -8.70
N LEU A 328 -4.66 18.13 -7.44
CA LEU A 328 -6.04 18.23 -6.97
C LEU A 328 -6.82 19.41 -7.53
N TYR A 329 -6.28 20.63 -7.56
CA TYR A 329 -7.04 21.83 -7.90
C TYR A 329 -6.33 22.70 -8.93
N ALA A 330 -7.13 23.45 -9.70
CA ALA A 330 -6.63 24.39 -10.67
C ALA A 330 -6.05 25.64 -9.99
N ALA A 331 -4.90 26.11 -10.47
CA ALA A 331 -4.35 27.42 -10.17
C ALA A 331 -3.36 27.81 -11.28
N PRO A 332 -3.34 29.08 -11.74
CA PRO A 332 -2.43 29.50 -12.80
C PRO A 332 -0.96 29.53 -12.36
N HIS A 333 -0.71 29.69 -11.07
CA HIS A 333 0.64 29.71 -10.50
C HIS A 333 0.77 28.65 -9.42
N ARG A 334 1.79 27.80 -9.53
CA ARG A 334 2.02 26.73 -8.56
C ARG A 334 3.47 26.40 -8.37
N MET A 335 3.77 25.85 -7.20
CA MET A 335 5.10 25.41 -6.85
C MET A 335 5.02 24.20 -5.90
N THR A 336 5.87 23.20 -6.11
CA THR A 336 6.10 22.15 -5.10
C THR A 336 7.59 21.97 -4.84
N ARG A 337 7.95 21.65 -3.59
CA ARG A 337 9.31 21.36 -3.19
C ARG A 337 9.38 20.14 -2.26
N THR A 338 10.33 19.24 -2.52
CA THR A 338 10.57 18.07 -1.67
C THR A 338 12.00 18.04 -1.19
N ARG A 339 12.18 17.86 0.11
CA ARG A 339 13.48 17.85 0.79
C ARG A 339 13.63 16.58 1.63
N LEU A 340 14.81 15.98 1.59
CA LEU A 340 15.18 14.83 2.39
C LEU A 340 16.27 15.19 3.38
N ALA A 341 16.00 15.01 4.66
CA ALA A 341 16.98 15.04 5.72
C ALA A 341 17.58 13.64 5.92
N VAL A 342 18.86 13.56 6.24
CA VAL A 342 19.48 12.30 6.65
C VAL A 342 19.14 12.05 8.12
N LEU A 343 18.45 10.93 8.39
CA LEU A 343 18.14 10.45 9.73
C LEU A 343 18.64 9.02 9.89
N ASP A 344 19.23 8.72 11.05
CA ASP A 344 19.76 7.40 11.39
C ASP A 344 18.69 6.54 12.12
N LEU A 345 17.46 6.58 11.59
CA LEU A 345 16.31 5.78 12.02
C LEU A 345 16.17 4.54 11.12
N PRO A 346 15.32 3.55 11.47
CA PRO A 346 14.94 2.50 10.53
C PRO A 346 14.50 3.07 9.18
N GLU A 347 14.65 2.29 8.11
CA GLU A 347 14.37 2.71 6.73
C GLU A 347 12.96 3.27 6.55
N GLY A 348 12.83 4.49 6.02
CA GLY A 348 11.58 5.06 5.56
C GLY A 348 11.16 4.45 4.22
N ASN A 349 9.92 3.97 4.08
CA ASN A 349 9.47 3.39 2.83
C ASN A 349 7.94 3.44 2.67
N ALA A 350 7.46 2.89 1.54
CA ALA A 350 6.07 2.90 1.17
C ALA A 350 5.15 2.28 2.25
N MET A 351 4.16 3.04 2.68
CA MET A 351 3.01 2.58 3.42
C MET A 351 1.75 3.07 2.71
N ARG A 352 0.73 2.25 2.58
CA ARG A 352 -0.57 2.45 1.89
C ARG A 352 -0.83 3.90 1.45
N ALA A 353 -0.83 4.17 0.14
CA ALA A 353 -0.83 5.48 -0.51
C ALA A 353 0.39 6.37 -0.13
N PRO A 354 1.64 5.93 -0.41
CA PRO A 354 2.80 6.76 -0.13
C PRO A 354 2.70 8.11 -0.84
N GLY A 355 3.05 9.17 -0.14
CA GLY A 355 2.94 10.54 -0.59
C GLY A 355 1.53 11.11 -0.50
N ASP A 356 0.53 10.41 -1.05
CA ASP A 356 -0.83 10.94 -1.11
C ASP A 356 -1.55 10.92 0.24
N ALA A 357 -1.36 9.88 1.05
CA ALA A 357 -1.99 9.82 2.37
C ALA A 357 -1.49 10.95 3.29
N PRO A 358 -0.19 11.10 3.61
CA PRO A 358 0.27 12.19 4.46
C PRO A 358 0.15 13.56 3.78
N GLY A 359 0.32 13.63 2.44
CA GLY A 359 0.19 14.86 1.69
C GLY A 359 -1.20 15.46 1.75
N GLN A 360 -2.24 14.63 1.63
CA GLN A 360 -3.62 15.09 1.71
C GLN A 360 -4.06 15.43 3.15
N MET A 361 -3.43 14.84 4.18
CA MET A 361 -3.66 15.26 5.57
C MET A 361 -3.37 16.75 5.75
N ALA A 362 -2.27 17.25 5.19
CA ALA A 362 -1.93 18.66 5.23
C ALA A 362 -2.72 19.49 4.21
N PHE A 363 -2.77 19.06 2.97
CA PHE A 363 -3.30 19.83 1.86
C PHE A 363 -4.82 20.06 1.96
N GLU A 364 -5.59 19.00 2.24
CA GLU A 364 -7.05 19.06 2.38
C GLU A 364 -7.50 19.74 3.69
N LEU A 365 -6.65 19.72 4.73
CA LEU A 365 -6.86 20.54 5.92
C LEU A 365 -6.67 22.03 5.58
N ALA A 366 -5.63 22.37 4.83
CA ALA A 366 -5.40 23.73 4.35
C ALA A 366 -6.52 24.24 3.41
N ILE A 367 -7.10 23.37 2.57
CA ILE A 367 -8.26 23.68 1.73
C ILE A 367 -9.47 24.10 2.58
N ASP A 368 -9.73 23.38 3.65
CA ASP A 368 -10.84 23.72 4.57
C ASP A 368 -10.58 25.05 5.30
N GLU A 369 -9.34 25.30 5.74
CA GLU A 369 -8.95 26.57 6.33
C GLU A 369 -9.11 27.76 5.36
N MET A 370 -8.82 27.54 4.07
CA MET A 370 -8.99 28.59 3.06
C MET A 370 -10.47 28.84 2.76
N ALA A 371 -11.29 27.78 2.69
CA ALA A 371 -12.74 27.90 2.54
C ALA A 371 -13.36 28.71 3.69
N GLU A 372 -12.92 28.47 4.93
CA GLU A 372 -13.34 29.22 6.11
C GLU A 372 -12.95 30.71 6.00
N LYS A 373 -11.70 31.04 5.67
CA LYS A 373 -11.23 32.39 5.48
C LYS A 373 -12.09 33.17 4.46
N LEU A 374 -12.53 32.47 3.41
CA LEU A 374 -13.37 32.98 2.35
C LEU A 374 -14.87 32.98 2.72
N ARG A 375 -15.26 32.33 3.82
CA ARG A 375 -16.64 32.06 4.22
C ARG A 375 -17.45 31.33 3.17
N LEU A 376 -16.79 30.39 2.48
CA LEU A 376 -17.40 29.53 1.48
C LEU A 376 -17.68 28.13 2.10
N ASP A 377 -18.74 27.50 1.58
CA ASP A 377 -18.94 26.08 1.91
C ASP A 377 -17.72 25.24 1.44
N PRO A 378 -17.17 24.37 2.27
CA PRO A 378 -15.99 23.58 1.92
C PRO A 378 -16.16 22.71 0.67
N ILE A 379 -17.37 22.25 0.36
CA ILE A 379 -17.65 21.46 -0.85
C ILE A 379 -17.67 22.37 -2.08
N GLU A 380 -18.40 23.47 -2.00
CA GLU A 380 -18.50 24.41 -3.13
C GLU A 380 -17.14 25.03 -3.46
N PHE A 381 -16.29 25.30 -2.45
CA PHE A 381 -14.93 25.77 -2.67
C PHE A 381 -14.08 24.75 -3.46
N ARG A 382 -14.20 23.44 -3.15
CA ARG A 382 -13.52 22.37 -3.88
C ARG A 382 -14.02 22.24 -5.32
N ILE A 383 -15.33 22.32 -5.52
CA ILE A 383 -15.97 22.26 -6.85
C ILE A 383 -15.57 23.45 -7.71
N LEU A 384 -15.55 24.66 -7.14
CA LEU A 384 -15.16 25.89 -7.83
C LEU A 384 -13.75 25.82 -8.43
N ASN A 385 -12.85 25.09 -7.76
CA ASN A 385 -11.44 24.98 -8.13
C ASN A 385 -11.09 23.63 -8.78
N ASP A 386 -12.06 22.81 -9.18
CA ASP A 386 -11.79 21.53 -9.84
C ASP A 386 -11.10 21.73 -11.21
N SER A 387 -10.34 20.73 -11.64
CA SER A 387 -9.63 20.74 -12.93
C SER A 387 -9.81 19.41 -13.65
N GLN A 388 -10.25 19.44 -14.90
CA GLN A 388 -10.42 18.23 -15.72
C GLN A 388 -9.14 17.79 -16.44
N VAL A 389 -8.06 18.58 -16.32
CA VAL A 389 -6.75 18.30 -16.91
C VAL A 389 -5.67 18.37 -15.83
N ASP A 390 -4.51 17.78 -16.12
CA ASP A 390 -3.34 17.91 -15.25
C ASP A 390 -2.98 19.39 -15.04
N PRO A 391 -3.06 19.90 -13.81
CA PRO A 391 -2.79 21.31 -13.57
C PRO A 391 -1.35 21.74 -13.84
N GLU A 392 -0.38 20.83 -13.87
CA GLU A 392 1.01 21.13 -14.26
C GLU A 392 1.25 20.98 -15.76
N ASN A 393 0.40 20.21 -16.46
CA ASN A 393 0.49 19.99 -17.90
C ASN A 393 -0.92 19.85 -18.51
N PRO A 394 -1.57 20.98 -18.85
CA PRO A 394 -2.94 20.97 -19.38
C PRO A 394 -3.17 20.18 -20.68
N SER A 395 -2.08 19.87 -21.43
CA SER A 395 -2.16 18.99 -22.61
C SER A 395 -2.40 17.51 -22.27
N ARG A 396 -2.34 17.15 -20.98
CA ARG A 396 -2.50 15.79 -20.49
C ARG A 396 -3.77 15.69 -19.63
N PRO A 397 -4.92 15.32 -20.23
CA PRO A 397 -6.17 15.19 -19.49
C PRO A 397 -6.16 14.00 -18.52
N PHE A 398 -7.03 14.03 -17.54
CA PHE A 398 -7.35 12.82 -16.79
C PHE A 398 -8.16 11.84 -17.66
N SER A 399 -7.90 10.55 -17.53
CA SER A 399 -8.64 9.51 -18.28
C SER A 399 -10.13 9.54 -17.94
N ASN A 400 -10.44 9.78 -16.67
CA ASN A 400 -11.79 10.04 -16.17
C ASN A 400 -11.68 10.71 -14.80
N ARG A 401 -12.33 11.86 -14.61
CA ARG A 401 -12.33 12.60 -13.34
C ARG A 401 -13.75 12.99 -12.94
N ARG A 402 -14.29 12.31 -11.94
CA ARG A 402 -15.63 12.57 -11.40
C ARG A 402 -15.60 13.03 -9.94
N LEU A 403 -14.58 13.79 -9.55
CA LEU A 403 -14.42 14.29 -8.18
C LEU A 403 -15.61 15.14 -7.74
N THR A 404 -16.05 16.06 -8.60
CA THR A 404 -17.23 16.92 -8.33
C THR A 404 -18.48 16.09 -8.04
N GLU A 405 -18.68 15.01 -8.78
CA GLU A 405 -19.81 14.11 -8.55
C GLU A 405 -19.66 13.34 -7.24
N CYS A 406 -18.46 12.87 -6.91
CA CYS A 406 -18.21 12.24 -5.59
C CYS A 406 -18.58 13.20 -4.45
N LEU A 407 -18.21 14.46 -4.56
CA LEU A 407 -18.54 15.50 -3.57
C LEU A 407 -20.06 15.72 -3.47
N ARG A 408 -20.77 15.85 -4.58
CA ARG A 408 -22.23 16.08 -4.61
C ARG A 408 -23.04 14.90 -4.11
N VAL A 409 -22.75 13.69 -4.63
CA VAL A 409 -23.42 12.46 -4.18
C VAL A 409 -23.15 12.23 -2.69
N GLY A 410 -21.91 12.43 -2.24
CA GLY A 410 -21.54 12.30 -0.84
C GLY A 410 -22.27 13.33 0.03
N ALA A 411 -22.35 14.58 -0.36
CA ALA A 411 -23.08 15.63 0.36
C ALA A 411 -24.54 15.28 0.57
N GLU A 412 -25.21 14.81 -0.49
CA GLU A 412 -26.61 14.37 -0.42
C GLU A 412 -26.79 13.18 0.53
N LYS A 413 -26.02 12.09 0.31
CA LYS A 413 -26.18 10.85 1.08
C LYS A 413 -25.75 10.98 2.54
N PHE A 414 -24.74 11.79 2.81
CA PHE A 414 -24.28 12.06 4.17
C PHE A 414 -25.19 13.04 4.92
N GLY A 415 -25.99 13.83 4.19
CA GLY A 415 -26.83 14.90 4.75
C GLY A 415 -26.00 16.11 5.17
N TRP A 416 -25.11 16.56 4.29
CA TRP A 416 -24.22 17.72 4.50
C TRP A 416 -24.95 19.01 4.84
N SER A 417 -26.18 19.18 4.34
CA SER A 417 -27.03 20.35 4.64
C SER A 417 -27.32 20.55 6.13
N ARG A 418 -27.07 19.55 6.98
CA ARG A 418 -27.19 19.66 8.44
C ARG A 418 -25.94 20.25 9.10
N ARG A 419 -24.87 20.46 8.34
CA ARG A 419 -23.66 21.08 8.87
C ARG A 419 -23.94 22.51 9.29
N ASN A 420 -23.66 22.85 10.55
CA ASN A 420 -23.63 24.22 10.97
C ASN A 420 -22.31 24.88 10.48
N PRO A 421 -22.35 25.98 9.73
CA PRO A 421 -21.12 26.65 9.30
C PRO A 421 -20.36 27.31 10.47
N GLU A 422 -21.03 27.61 11.59
CA GLU A 422 -20.39 28.21 12.77
C GLU A 422 -19.79 27.11 13.65
N PRO A 423 -18.44 27.03 13.76
CA PRO A 423 -17.80 25.99 14.56
C PRO A 423 -18.11 26.07 16.06
N GLY A 424 -18.11 24.94 16.75
CA GLY A 424 -18.25 24.86 18.20
C GLY A 424 -19.67 25.05 18.74
N THR A 425 -20.66 25.14 17.85
CA THR A 425 -22.05 25.52 18.25
C THR A 425 -23.02 24.33 18.27
N THR A 426 -22.74 23.24 17.58
CA THR A 426 -23.63 22.09 17.52
C THR A 426 -23.31 21.10 18.65
N ARG A 427 -24.34 20.75 19.46
CA ARG A 427 -24.19 19.88 20.62
C ARG A 427 -25.19 18.72 20.62
N ASP A 428 -24.72 17.60 21.12
CA ASP A 428 -25.52 16.44 21.52
C ASP A 428 -25.10 16.07 22.96
N LYS A 429 -25.84 16.57 23.96
CA LYS A 429 -25.50 16.45 25.40
C LYS A 429 -24.11 17.04 25.70
N GLN A 430 -23.17 16.17 26.10
CA GLN A 430 -21.80 16.55 26.43
C GLN A 430 -20.85 16.50 25.23
N TRP A 431 -21.37 16.19 24.03
CA TRP A 431 -20.58 16.07 22.82
C TRP A 431 -20.77 17.28 21.91
N LEU A 432 -19.68 17.89 21.51
CA LEU A 432 -19.62 18.86 20.41
C LEU A 432 -19.61 18.07 19.10
N ILE A 433 -20.53 18.37 18.20
CA ILE A 433 -20.70 17.63 16.94
C ILE A 433 -20.18 18.45 15.76
N GLY A 434 -19.39 17.79 14.92
CA GLY A 434 -18.87 18.41 13.72
C GLY A 434 -18.92 17.51 12.50
N LEU A 435 -19.11 18.11 11.33
CA LEU A 435 -19.06 17.46 10.03
C LEU A 435 -17.87 17.98 9.24
N GLY A 436 -17.06 17.08 8.72
CA GLY A 436 -15.90 17.37 7.88
C GLY A 436 -15.94 16.65 6.54
N VAL A 437 -15.31 17.25 5.55
CA VAL A 437 -15.16 16.71 4.20
C VAL A 437 -13.73 16.89 3.73
N ALA A 438 -13.25 15.93 2.90
CA ALA A 438 -12.03 16.07 2.15
C ALA A 438 -12.16 15.37 0.80
N SER A 439 -11.49 15.89 -0.23
CA SER A 439 -11.27 15.17 -1.48
C SER A 439 -10.26 14.05 -1.29
N ALA A 440 -10.35 13.04 -2.14
CA ALA A 440 -9.39 11.96 -2.23
C ALA A 440 -8.87 11.82 -3.65
N VAL A 441 -7.57 11.61 -3.78
CA VAL A 441 -6.92 11.32 -5.07
C VAL A 441 -5.81 10.30 -4.86
N ARG A 442 -5.71 9.34 -5.79
CA ARG A 442 -4.60 8.41 -5.84
C ARG A 442 -4.32 8.02 -7.28
N ASP A 443 -3.05 8.02 -7.69
CA ASP A 443 -2.68 7.48 -9.00
C ASP A 443 -3.07 6.01 -9.13
N SER A 444 -3.45 5.61 -10.34
CA SER A 444 -3.85 4.24 -10.65
C SER A 444 -3.00 3.71 -11.81
N PRO A 445 -1.68 3.57 -11.61
CA PRO A 445 -0.80 3.13 -12.67
C PRO A 445 -1.14 1.71 -13.12
N VAL A 446 -0.76 1.40 -14.35
CA VAL A 446 -0.84 0.06 -14.91
C VAL A 446 0.57 -0.54 -15.01
N GLN A 447 0.68 -1.84 -14.82
CA GLN A 447 1.95 -2.55 -14.80
C GLN A 447 1.88 -3.80 -15.67
N LYS A 448 2.96 -4.08 -16.40
CA LYS A 448 3.11 -5.34 -17.13
C LYS A 448 2.80 -6.53 -16.25
N SER A 449 1.96 -7.47 -16.76
CA SER A 449 1.54 -8.64 -15.99
C SER A 449 1.28 -9.83 -16.91
N ALA A 450 1.83 -10.99 -16.57
CA ALA A 450 1.64 -12.24 -17.28
C ALA A 450 0.77 -13.22 -16.49
N ALA A 451 0.12 -14.12 -17.21
CA ALA A 451 -0.60 -15.25 -16.64
C ALA A 451 -0.56 -16.45 -17.60
N ARG A 452 -0.72 -17.64 -17.03
CA ARG A 452 -0.96 -18.89 -17.74
C ARG A 452 -2.35 -19.39 -17.42
N VAL A 453 -3.10 -19.80 -18.45
CA VAL A 453 -4.44 -20.36 -18.31
C VAL A 453 -4.48 -21.73 -18.97
N ARG A 454 -5.06 -22.70 -18.26
CA ARG A 454 -5.17 -24.10 -18.68
C ARG A 454 -6.64 -24.50 -18.74
N LEU A 455 -6.98 -25.36 -19.70
CA LEU A 455 -8.29 -26.00 -19.81
C LEU A 455 -8.09 -27.52 -19.85
N ASN A 456 -8.68 -28.24 -18.92
CA ASN A 456 -8.65 -29.70 -18.91
C ASN A 456 -9.90 -30.34 -19.55
N SER A 457 -9.87 -31.68 -19.68
CA SER A 457 -10.96 -32.46 -20.30
C SER A 457 -12.27 -32.47 -19.49
N GLN A 458 -12.26 -32.02 -18.24
CA GLN A 458 -13.46 -31.83 -17.41
C GLN A 458 -14.07 -30.43 -17.53
N GLY A 459 -13.46 -29.55 -18.33
CA GLY A 459 -13.91 -28.17 -18.48
C GLY A 459 -13.48 -27.25 -17.34
N VAL A 460 -12.52 -27.69 -16.52
CA VAL A 460 -11.94 -26.86 -15.45
C VAL A 460 -10.87 -25.94 -16.04
N VAL A 461 -10.97 -24.66 -15.70
CA VAL A 461 -10.03 -23.62 -16.09
C VAL A 461 -9.09 -23.35 -14.92
N THR A 462 -7.77 -23.52 -15.09
CA THR A 462 -6.76 -23.22 -14.08
C THR A 462 -5.98 -21.98 -14.48
N VAL A 463 -5.87 -20.99 -13.57
CA VAL A 463 -5.09 -19.76 -13.76
C VAL A 463 -3.85 -19.81 -12.86
N GLU A 464 -2.68 -19.54 -13.42
CA GLU A 464 -1.39 -19.50 -12.72
C GLU A 464 -0.69 -18.16 -12.98
N THR A 465 -0.27 -17.47 -11.91
CA THR A 465 0.53 -16.24 -11.95
C THR A 465 1.25 -16.04 -10.62
N ASP A 466 2.42 -15.39 -10.59
CA ASP A 466 3.19 -15.18 -9.36
C ASP A 466 2.60 -14.07 -8.44
N MET A 467 1.43 -13.52 -8.81
CA MET A 467 0.67 -12.59 -7.98
C MET A 467 0.43 -13.15 -6.59
N THR A 468 0.52 -12.32 -5.55
CA THR A 468 0.19 -12.73 -4.17
C THR A 468 -1.10 -12.06 -3.68
N ASP A 469 -1.86 -12.73 -2.82
CA ASP A 469 -3.04 -12.15 -2.14
C ASP A 469 -2.64 -11.59 -0.78
N ILE A 470 -2.71 -10.26 -0.65
CA ILE A 470 -2.40 -9.52 0.59
C ILE A 470 -3.65 -9.17 1.41
N GLY A 471 -4.76 -9.85 1.16
CA GLY A 471 -6.08 -9.53 1.71
C GLY A 471 -6.95 -8.70 0.76
N THR A 472 -6.53 -8.49 -0.48
CA THR A 472 -7.26 -7.73 -1.51
C THR A 472 -8.34 -8.55 -2.24
N GLY A 473 -8.32 -9.90 -2.09
CA GLY A 473 -9.22 -10.80 -2.81
C GLY A 473 -8.76 -11.09 -4.24
N SER A 474 -7.43 -11.13 -4.45
CA SER A 474 -6.82 -11.39 -5.77
C SER A 474 -7.28 -12.71 -6.36
N TYR A 475 -7.39 -13.78 -5.56
CA TYR A 475 -7.95 -15.08 -6.00
C TYR A 475 -9.32 -14.91 -6.64
N THR A 476 -10.20 -14.16 -6.00
CA THR A 476 -11.59 -14.00 -6.42
C THR A 476 -11.70 -13.19 -7.71
N VAL A 477 -11.05 -12.02 -7.81
CA VAL A 477 -11.14 -11.19 -9.02
C VAL A 477 -10.47 -11.83 -10.24
N ILE A 478 -9.37 -12.56 -10.03
CA ILE A 478 -8.69 -13.35 -11.06
C ILE A 478 -9.60 -14.50 -11.53
N GLY A 479 -10.21 -15.22 -10.57
CA GLY A 479 -11.16 -16.29 -10.88
C GLY A 479 -12.39 -15.79 -11.63
N GLN A 480 -13.00 -14.68 -11.19
CA GLN A 480 -14.13 -14.05 -11.88
C GLN A 480 -13.75 -13.61 -13.31
N THR A 481 -12.56 -13.07 -13.51
CA THR A 481 -12.08 -12.68 -14.84
C THR A 481 -11.96 -13.89 -15.77
N ALA A 482 -11.35 -14.98 -15.31
CA ALA A 482 -11.21 -16.19 -16.11
C ALA A 482 -12.58 -16.85 -16.37
N ALA A 483 -13.46 -16.89 -15.37
CA ALA A 483 -14.82 -17.42 -15.51
C ALA A 483 -15.63 -16.65 -16.58
N GLU A 484 -15.62 -15.32 -16.52
CA GLU A 484 -16.27 -14.45 -17.52
C GLU A 484 -15.69 -14.66 -18.91
N MET A 485 -14.36 -14.65 -19.03
CA MET A 485 -13.68 -14.82 -20.32
C MET A 485 -13.92 -16.17 -20.96
N MET A 486 -13.95 -17.25 -20.16
CA MET A 486 -14.11 -18.62 -20.68
C MET A 486 -15.58 -19.09 -20.71
N GLY A 487 -16.51 -18.25 -20.22
CA GLY A 487 -17.93 -18.55 -20.19
C GLY A 487 -18.28 -19.76 -19.30
N VAL A 488 -17.56 -19.93 -18.17
CA VAL A 488 -17.79 -21.03 -17.23
C VAL A 488 -18.23 -20.51 -15.86
N PRO A 489 -18.94 -21.33 -15.05
CA PRO A 489 -19.22 -20.99 -13.66
C PRO A 489 -17.90 -20.80 -12.88
N LEU A 490 -17.90 -19.87 -11.91
CA LEU A 490 -16.73 -19.61 -11.07
C LEU A 490 -16.22 -20.86 -10.33
N ALA A 491 -17.13 -21.79 -9.97
CA ALA A 491 -16.79 -23.07 -9.36
C ALA A 491 -15.90 -23.97 -10.24
N ASN A 492 -15.90 -23.75 -11.55
CA ASN A 492 -15.05 -24.47 -12.51
C ASN A 492 -13.71 -23.76 -12.76
N VAL A 493 -13.35 -22.76 -11.95
CA VAL A 493 -12.08 -22.05 -12.06
C VAL A 493 -11.21 -22.33 -10.83
N VAL A 494 -9.98 -22.77 -11.06
CA VAL A 494 -8.93 -22.94 -10.04
C VAL A 494 -7.89 -21.84 -10.20
N VAL A 495 -7.60 -21.11 -9.14
CA VAL A 495 -6.60 -20.05 -9.14
C VAL A 495 -5.42 -20.47 -8.30
N ARG A 496 -4.20 -20.35 -8.86
CA ARG A 496 -2.92 -20.65 -8.21
C ARG A 496 -2.05 -19.39 -8.26
N LEU A 497 -1.67 -18.88 -7.10
CA LEU A 497 -0.91 -17.65 -6.96
C LEU A 497 0.37 -17.85 -6.14
N GLY A 498 1.27 -16.88 -6.27
CA GLY A 498 2.38 -16.66 -5.34
C GLY A 498 3.55 -17.62 -5.46
N ASP A 499 3.77 -18.24 -6.58
CA ASP A 499 4.93 -19.09 -6.85
C ASP A 499 5.75 -18.51 -8.01
N SER A 500 7.03 -18.27 -7.80
CA SER A 500 7.94 -17.72 -8.82
C SER A 500 8.18 -18.63 -10.02
N SER A 501 7.67 -19.87 -10.00
CA SER A 501 7.64 -20.77 -11.17
C SER A 501 6.48 -20.46 -12.13
N PHE A 502 5.53 -19.62 -11.72
CA PHE A 502 4.45 -19.15 -12.55
C PHE A 502 4.87 -17.91 -13.36
N PRO A 503 4.11 -17.51 -14.39
CA PRO A 503 4.38 -16.29 -15.13
C PRO A 503 4.43 -15.05 -14.24
N VAL A 504 5.36 -14.13 -14.54
CA VAL A 504 5.61 -12.94 -13.73
C VAL A 504 4.47 -11.95 -13.86
N SER A 505 3.82 -11.64 -12.73
CA SER A 505 2.77 -10.63 -12.62
C SER A 505 3.31 -9.25 -12.24
N CYS A 506 2.40 -8.30 -12.14
CA CYS A 506 2.67 -6.95 -11.64
C CYS A 506 2.99 -6.91 -10.13
N GLY A 507 2.76 -7.99 -9.37
CA GLY A 507 2.81 -8.01 -7.91
C GLY A 507 1.70 -7.20 -7.22
N SER A 508 1.68 -7.23 -5.88
CA SER A 508 0.66 -6.59 -5.03
C SER A 508 1.18 -5.30 -4.39
N GLY A 509 0.91 -4.14 -5.01
CA GLY A 509 1.33 -2.84 -4.47
C GLY A 509 0.68 -1.69 -5.24
N GLY A 510 0.88 -0.43 -4.78
CA GLY A 510 0.57 0.81 -5.49
C GLY A 510 -0.81 0.93 -6.15
N GLN A 511 -1.78 0.20 -5.67
CA GLN A 511 -3.15 -0.02 -6.19
C GLN A 511 -3.26 -0.45 -7.68
N TRP A 512 -2.16 -0.91 -8.31
CA TRP A 512 -2.17 -1.45 -9.67
C TRP A 512 -2.54 -2.94 -9.74
N GLY A 513 -2.39 -3.69 -8.61
CA GLY A 513 -2.43 -5.14 -8.59
C GLY A 513 -3.69 -5.76 -9.18
N GLY A 514 -4.87 -5.27 -8.78
CA GLY A 514 -6.15 -5.81 -9.26
C GLY A 514 -6.34 -5.62 -10.77
N ASN A 515 -6.18 -4.38 -11.26
CA ASN A 515 -6.39 -4.05 -12.66
C ASN A 515 -5.34 -4.74 -13.57
N SER A 516 -4.06 -4.68 -13.20
CA SER A 516 -2.97 -5.19 -14.05
C SER A 516 -2.91 -6.71 -14.08
N SER A 517 -3.08 -7.40 -12.93
CA SER A 517 -3.07 -8.88 -12.91
C SER A 517 -4.22 -9.47 -13.69
N THR A 518 -5.44 -8.91 -13.55
CA THR A 518 -6.60 -9.36 -14.32
C THR A 518 -6.46 -9.06 -15.81
N ALA A 519 -5.78 -7.96 -16.20
CA ALA A 519 -5.44 -7.70 -17.60
C ALA A 519 -4.46 -8.75 -18.17
N GLY A 520 -3.51 -9.24 -17.38
CA GLY A 520 -2.66 -10.39 -17.77
C GLY A 520 -3.47 -11.67 -17.98
N VAL A 521 -4.42 -11.96 -17.09
CA VAL A 521 -5.33 -13.09 -17.22
C VAL A 521 -6.22 -12.95 -18.47
N TYR A 522 -6.73 -11.73 -18.74
CA TYR A 522 -7.45 -11.44 -19.96
C TYR A 522 -6.64 -11.79 -21.20
N ALA A 523 -5.39 -11.36 -21.27
CA ALA A 523 -4.52 -11.64 -22.41
C ALA A 523 -4.31 -13.16 -22.64
N ALA A 524 -4.05 -13.91 -21.58
CA ALA A 524 -3.90 -15.36 -21.65
C ALA A 524 -5.21 -16.06 -22.05
N CYS A 525 -6.37 -15.59 -21.55
CA CYS A 525 -7.68 -16.12 -21.92
C CYS A 525 -8.02 -15.85 -23.38
N VAL A 526 -7.65 -14.69 -23.96
CA VAL A 526 -7.85 -14.42 -25.40
C VAL A 526 -7.15 -15.49 -26.23
N LYS A 527 -5.87 -15.77 -25.94
CA LYS A 527 -5.14 -16.84 -26.64
C LYS A 527 -5.75 -18.22 -26.43
N LEU A 528 -6.23 -18.53 -25.22
CA LEU A 528 -6.87 -19.81 -24.95
C LEU A 528 -8.19 -19.94 -25.73
N ARG A 529 -8.98 -18.88 -25.82
CA ARG A 529 -10.22 -18.88 -26.64
C ARG A 529 -9.93 -19.15 -28.11
N GLU A 530 -8.87 -18.54 -28.67
CA GLU A 530 -8.42 -18.80 -30.03
C GLU A 530 -8.04 -20.28 -30.22
N ALA A 531 -7.22 -20.83 -29.31
CA ALA A 531 -6.80 -22.22 -29.35
C ALA A 531 -7.99 -23.19 -29.24
N VAL A 532 -8.95 -22.92 -28.37
CA VAL A 532 -10.18 -23.70 -28.21
C VAL A 532 -11.03 -23.67 -29.50
N ALA A 533 -11.24 -22.48 -30.08
CA ALA A 533 -12.02 -22.36 -31.32
C ALA A 533 -11.36 -23.15 -32.49
N GLN A 534 -10.04 -23.04 -32.63
CA GLN A 534 -9.26 -23.80 -33.62
C GLN A 534 -9.37 -25.32 -33.43
N LYS A 535 -9.25 -25.83 -32.19
CA LYS A 535 -9.44 -27.25 -31.86
C LYS A 535 -10.83 -27.77 -32.17
N LEU A 536 -11.85 -26.90 -32.04
CA LEU A 536 -13.23 -27.23 -32.36
C LEU A 536 -13.60 -27.01 -33.85
N GLY A 537 -12.65 -26.57 -34.69
CA GLY A 537 -12.88 -26.24 -36.09
C GLY A 537 -13.87 -25.09 -36.29
N LEU A 538 -13.81 -24.08 -35.42
CA LEU A 538 -14.63 -22.87 -35.42
C LEU A 538 -13.77 -21.64 -35.77
N ASP A 539 -14.42 -20.61 -36.31
CA ASP A 539 -13.79 -19.29 -36.53
C ASP A 539 -13.68 -18.52 -35.18
N PRO A 540 -12.48 -18.26 -34.69
CA PRO A 540 -12.31 -17.57 -33.40
C PRO A 540 -13.05 -16.23 -33.29
N ALA A 541 -13.10 -15.48 -34.41
CA ALA A 541 -13.76 -14.16 -34.44
C ALA A 541 -15.28 -14.21 -34.29
N LYS A 542 -15.89 -15.40 -34.49
CA LYS A 542 -17.34 -15.61 -34.41
C LYS A 542 -17.77 -16.44 -33.21
N CYS A 543 -16.83 -16.78 -32.34
CA CYS A 543 -17.10 -17.63 -31.19
C CYS A 543 -17.53 -16.83 -29.97
N GLU A 544 -18.68 -17.25 -29.40
CA GLU A 544 -19.13 -16.86 -28.08
C GLU A 544 -18.87 -18.01 -27.10
N PHE A 545 -18.34 -17.67 -25.90
CA PHE A 545 -18.11 -18.62 -24.82
C PHE A 545 -19.14 -18.33 -23.73
N ILE A 546 -20.03 -19.25 -23.50
CA ILE A 546 -21.18 -19.07 -22.61
C ILE A 546 -21.69 -20.40 -22.05
N ASP A 547 -21.94 -20.45 -20.75
CA ASP A 547 -22.51 -21.59 -20.03
C ASP A 547 -21.77 -22.91 -20.26
N GLY A 548 -20.43 -22.86 -20.37
CA GLY A 548 -19.56 -24.03 -20.61
C GLY A 548 -19.56 -24.51 -22.06
N GLU A 549 -20.10 -23.72 -22.98
CA GLU A 549 -20.17 -24.02 -24.41
C GLU A 549 -19.44 -22.96 -25.24
N VAL A 550 -19.00 -23.37 -26.44
CA VAL A 550 -18.49 -22.50 -27.49
C VAL A 550 -19.51 -22.48 -28.63
N ARG A 551 -20.07 -21.32 -28.89
CA ARG A 551 -21.13 -21.12 -29.91
C ARG A 551 -20.61 -20.31 -31.09
N ALA A 552 -20.86 -20.77 -32.28
CA ALA A 552 -20.57 -20.06 -33.53
C ALA A 552 -21.72 -20.22 -34.51
N GLY A 553 -22.55 -19.20 -34.63
CA GLY A 553 -23.82 -19.26 -35.41
C GLY A 553 -24.77 -20.33 -34.87
N LYS A 554 -25.08 -21.35 -35.68
CA LYS A 554 -25.97 -22.47 -35.27
C LYS A 554 -25.25 -23.63 -34.58
N ARG A 555 -23.91 -23.61 -34.52
CA ARG A 555 -23.12 -24.67 -33.88
C ARG A 555 -22.90 -24.31 -32.41
N SER A 556 -23.12 -25.27 -31.51
CA SER A 556 -22.77 -25.21 -30.10
C SER A 556 -22.02 -26.47 -29.72
N MET A 557 -20.89 -26.31 -29.03
CA MET A 557 -20.00 -27.44 -28.65
C MET A 557 -19.53 -27.23 -27.21
N PRO A 558 -19.48 -28.29 -26.37
CA PRO A 558 -18.96 -28.19 -25.02
C PRO A 558 -17.49 -27.69 -25.02
N LEU A 559 -17.19 -26.73 -24.16
CA LEU A 559 -15.82 -26.19 -23.97
C LEU A 559 -14.81 -27.31 -23.71
N ALA A 560 -15.18 -28.28 -22.84
CA ALA A 560 -14.33 -29.41 -22.47
C ALA A 560 -13.95 -30.31 -23.67
N GLN A 561 -14.73 -30.28 -24.77
CA GLN A 561 -14.44 -31.07 -25.96
C GLN A 561 -13.09 -30.66 -26.61
N ALA A 562 -12.72 -29.38 -26.51
CA ALA A 562 -11.46 -28.90 -27.07
C ALA A 562 -10.22 -29.53 -26.39
N ALA A 563 -10.34 -29.96 -25.14
CA ALA A 563 -9.25 -30.55 -24.34
C ALA A 563 -9.34 -32.09 -24.23
N ARG A 564 -10.14 -32.77 -25.05
CA ARG A 564 -10.31 -34.24 -24.98
C ARG A 564 -9.02 -35.00 -25.22
N GLU A 565 -8.13 -34.52 -26.10
CA GLU A 565 -6.86 -35.16 -26.49
C GLU A 565 -5.70 -34.73 -25.58
N GLY A 566 -5.94 -33.84 -24.62
CA GLY A 566 -4.94 -33.32 -23.70
C GLY A 566 -5.30 -31.89 -23.26
N GLU A 567 -4.66 -31.48 -22.17
CA GLU A 567 -4.83 -30.13 -21.62
C GLU A 567 -4.41 -29.06 -22.63
N LEU A 568 -5.24 -28.03 -22.82
CA LEU A 568 -4.86 -26.82 -23.56
C LEU A 568 -4.24 -25.82 -22.61
N VAL A 569 -3.10 -25.27 -23.00
CA VAL A 569 -2.36 -24.30 -22.19
C VAL A 569 -2.06 -23.07 -23.04
N SER A 570 -2.36 -21.91 -22.49
CA SER A 570 -1.99 -20.62 -23.11
C SER A 570 -1.36 -19.71 -22.06
N GLU A 571 -0.30 -19.04 -22.47
CA GLU A 571 0.41 -18.04 -21.65
C GLU A 571 0.55 -16.75 -22.46
N ASP A 572 0.26 -15.62 -21.82
CA ASP A 572 0.50 -14.31 -22.41
C ASP A 572 0.79 -13.28 -21.35
N VAL A 573 1.24 -12.14 -21.81
CA VAL A 573 1.56 -10.97 -21.01
C VAL A 573 0.78 -9.76 -21.54
N MET A 574 0.16 -9.01 -20.63
CA MET A 574 -0.35 -7.67 -20.95
C MET A 574 0.78 -6.67 -20.80
N GLU A 575 1.14 -6.01 -21.90
CA GLU A 575 2.05 -4.87 -21.91
C GLU A 575 1.26 -3.61 -22.21
N PHE A 576 1.58 -2.53 -21.50
CA PHE A 576 0.93 -1.24 -21.69
C PHE A 576 1.84 -0.35 -22.52
N GLY A 577 1.22 0.38 -23.48
CA GLY A 577 1.91 1.38 -24.27
C GLY A 577 1.98 2.72 -23.54
N ASP A 578 1.83 3.82 -24.28
CA ASP A 578 2.01 5.20 -23.82
C ASP A 578 0.70 5.92 -23.43
N LEU A 579 -0.38 5.18 -23.19
CA LEU A 579 -1.68 5.78 -22.85
C LEU A 579 -1.66 6.55 -21.52
N ASP A 580 -0.88 6.09 -20.54
CA ASP A 580 -0.68 6.77 -19.27
C ASP A 580 0.30 7.95 -19.37
N ASP A 581 1.12 8.03 -20.42
CA ASP A 581 1.89 9.22 -20.74
C ASP A 581 1.03 10.32 -21.37
N LYS A 582 0.02 9.94 -22.15
CA LYS A 582 -0.94 10.84 -22.80
C LYS A 582 -2.08 11.28 -21.90
N ASN A 583 -2.44 10.44 -20.91
CA ASN A 583 -3.53 10.67 -19.98
C ASN A 583 -3.06 10.45 -18.55
N ARG A 584 -3.73 11.06 -17.59
CA ARG A 584 -3.50 10.83 -16.17
C ARG A 584 -4.45 9.77 -15.66
N LEU A 585 -3.93 8.60 -15.30
CA LEU A 585 -4.72 7.52 -14.70
C LEU A 585 -4.79 7.72 -13.18
N PHE A 586 -5.91 8.23 -12.69
CA PHE A 586 -6.14 8.49 -11.26
C PHE A 586 -7.52 8.00 -10.84
N SER A 587 -7.61 7.49 -9.63
CA SER A 587 -8.89 7.33 -8.93
C SER A 587 -9.16 8.53 -8.05
N PHE A 588 -10.43 8.94 -7.97
CA PHE A 588 -10.88 10.09 -7.21
C PHE A 588 -11.95 9.69 -6.21
N GLY A 589 -12.12 10.48 -5.15
CA GLY A 589 -13.16 10.25 -4.17
C GLY A 589 -13.38 11.45 -3.26
N ALA A 590 -14.35 11.29 -2.37
CA ALA A 590 -14.62 12.23 -1.30
C ALA A 590 -14.94 11.47 -0.02
N HIS A 591 -14.41 11.95 1.11
CA HIS A 591 -14.68 11.42 2.44
C HIS A 591 -15.49 12.42 3.24
N PHE A 592 -16.54 11.93 3.88
CA PHE A 592 -17.41 12.65 4.79
C PHE A 592 -17.33 12.01 6.16
N VAL A 593 -17.13 12.82 7.19
CA VAL A 593 -16.96 12.35 8.57
C VAL A 593 -17.81 13.17 9.51
N GLU A 594 -18.50 12.51 10.43
CA GLU A 594 -19.12 13.12 11.60
C GLU A 594 -18.35 12.69 12.83
N VAL A 595 -17.91 13.66 13.64
CA VAL A 595 -17.25 13.41 14.92
C VAL A 595 -18.08 13.96 16.07
N GLY A 596 -17.90 13.36 17.24
CA GLY A 596 -18.23 13.94 18.53
C GLY A 596 -16.95 14.22 19.29
N VAL A 597 -16.79 15.45 19.81
CA VAL A 597 -15.70 15.79 20.72
C VAL A 597 -16.33 16.07 22.09
N HIS A 598 -15.87 15.36 23.12
CA HIS A 598 -16.41 15.53 24.46
C HIS A 598 -16.00 16.91 25.03
N ALA A 599 -16.98 17.73 25.38
CA ALA A 599 -16.79 19.15 25.69
C ALA A 599 -15.89 19.44 26.91
N PHE A 600 -15.66 18.44 27.78
CA PHE A 600 -14.85 18.60 28.98
C PHE A 600 -13.53 17.85 28.95
N THR A 601 -13.45 16.72 28.21
CA THR A 601 -12.24 15.89 28.20
C THR A 601 -11.44 16.01 26.90
N GLY A 602 -12.01 16.58 25.83
CA GLY A 602 -11.39 16.62 24.52
C GLY A 602 -11.36 15.26 23.78
N GLU A 603 -11.95 14.22 24.37
CA GLU A 603 -12.04 12.91 23.72
C GLU A 603 -12.78 13.02 22.40
N SER A 604 -12.13 12.59 21.30
CA SER A 604 -12.68 12.65 19.96
C SER A 604 -13.11 11.27 19.50
N ARG A 605 -14.34 11.13 18.99
CA ARG A 605 -14.90 9.89 18.46
C ARG A 605 -15.49 10.10 17.07
N VAL A 606 -15.11 9.24 16.15
CA VAL A 606 -15.82 9.15 14.87
C VAL A 606 -17.18 8.51 15.09
N ARG A 607 -18.26 9.18 14.66
CA ARG A 607 -19.63 8.69 14.80
C ARG A 607 -20.09 7.94 13.55
N ARG A 608 -19.77 8.47 12.37
CA ARG A 608 -20.04 7.83 11.08
C ARG A 608 -19.15 8.41 9.98
N MET A 609 -18.94 7.62 8.95
CA MET A 609 -18.15 7.99 7.79
C MET A 609 -18.80 7.51 6.49
N LEU A 610 -18.60 8.27 5.43
CA LEU A 610 -18.98 7.88 4.07
C LEU A 610 -17.82 8.18 3.11
N ALA A 611 -17.46 7.19 2.30
CA ALA A 611 -16.60 7.38 1.12
C ALA A 611 -17.43 7.28 -0.15
N VAL A 612 -17.24 8.20 -1.09
CA VAL A 612 -17.73 8.09 -2.46
C VAL A 612 -16.54 8.02 -3.39
N CYS A 613 -16.45 6.98 -4.22
CA CYS A 613 -15.28 6.66 -5.02
C CYS A 613 -15.60 6.59 -6.52
N SER A 614 -14.74 7.20 -7.34
CA SER A 614 -14.70 7.10 -8.80
C SER A 614 -13.44 6.30 -9.17
N ALA A 615 -13.63 5.05 -9.66
CA ALA A 615 -12.54 4.09 -9.89
C ALA A 615 -12.74 3.18 -11.11
N GLY A 616 -13.50 3.64 -12.11
CA GLY A 616 -13.84 2.83 -13.26
C GLY A 616 -14.71 1.62 -12.89
N ARG A 617 -14.63 0.57 -13.68
CA ARG A 617 -15.38 -0.68 -13.39
C ARG A 617 -14.93 -1.28 -12.06
N ILE A 618 -15.87 -1.60 -11.19
CA ILE A 618 -15.63 -2.34 -9.96
C ILE A 618 -15.68 -3.84 -10.26
N LEU A 619 -14.51 -4.50 -10.17
CA LEU A 619 -14.38 -5.92 -10.54
C LEU A 619 -15.11 -6.85 -9.57
N ASN A 620 -15.10 -6.52 -8.27
CA ASN A 620 -15.88 -7.18 -7.23
C ASN A 620 -16.28 -6.16 -6.14
N PRO A 621 -17.56 -5.80 -6.03
CA PRO A 621 -18.02 -4.81 -5.05
C PRO A 621 -17.73 -5.17 -3.60
N THR A 622 -17.79 -6.46 -3.23
CA THR A 622 -17.52 -6.91 -1.85
C THR A 622 -16.10 -6.65 -1.43
N SER A 623 -15.12 -7.07 -2.25
CA SER A 623 -13.69 -6.87 -1.95
C SER A 623 -13.30 -5.41 -2.09
N ALA A 624 -13.81 -4.68 -3.07
CA ALA A 624 -13.55 -3.25 -3.25
C ALA A 624 -14.04 -2.43 -2.04
N ARG A 625 -15.29 -2.67 -1.59
CA ARG A 625 -15.83 -2.04 -0.37
C ARG A 625 -14.98 -2.36 0.84
N SER A 626 -14.57 -3.61 1.03
CA SER A 626 -13.69 -4.03 2.14
C SER A 626 -12.35 -3.27 2.14
N GLN A 627 -11.76 -3.03 0.95
CA GLN A 627 -10.53 -2.24 0.82
C GLN A 627 -10.72 -0.78 1.22
N VAL A 628 -11.81 -0.14 0.78
CA VAL A 628 -12.10 1.26 1.13
C VAL A 628 -12.36 1.41 2.63
N ILE A 629 -13.17 0.54 3.23
CA ILE A 629 -13.45 0.56 4.68
C ILE A 629 -12.17 0.35 5.51
N GLY A 630 -11.36 -0.66 5.17
CA GLY A 630 -10.09 -0.87 5.87
C GLY A 630 -9.10 0.30 5.71
N ALA A 631 -9.18 1.03 4.61
CA ALA A 631 -8.37 2.22 4.38
C ALA A 631 -8.89 3.43 5.18
N MET A 632 -10.21 3.59 5.28
CA MET A 632 -10.83 4.61 6.15
C MET A 632 -10.44 4.37 7.61
N THR A 633 -10.46 3.12 8.07
CA THR A 633 -10.02 2.74 9.42
C THR A 633 -8.58 3.17 9.69
N MET A 634 -7.65 2.86 8.78
CA MET A 634 -6.25 3.33 8.90
C MET A 634 -6.14 4.86 8.88
N GLY A 635 -6.99 5.54 8.11
CA GLY A 635 -7.02 7.00 8.07
C GLY A 635 -7.50 7.63 9.38
N VAL A 636 -8.43 6.98 10.08
CA VAL A 636 -8.84 7.38 11.44
C VAL A 636 -7.69 7.20 12.42
N GLY A 637 -6.99 6.07 12.37
CA GLY A 637 -5.79 5.83 13.17
C GLY A 637 -4.74 6.91 12.98
N ALA A 638 -4.41 7.21 11.72
CA ALA A 638 -3.47 8.28 11.37
C ALA A 638 -3.90 9.67 11.88
N ALA A 639 -5.22 9.93 11.95
CA ALA A 639 -5.75 11.20 12.42
C ALA A 639 -5.74 11.36 13.93
N LEU A 640 -6.01 10.29 14.69
CA LEU A 640 -6.37 10.40 16.10
C LEU A 640 -5.40 9.74 17.09
N MET A 641 -4.62 8.72 16.68
CA MET A 641 -3.91 7.89 17.65
C MET A 641 -2.55 7.34 17.21
N GLU A 642 -2.33 7.10 15.90
CA GLU A 642 -1.13 6.41 15.45
C GLU A 642 0.10 7.33 15.36
N GLU A 643 1.12 7.04 16.17
CA GLU A 643 2.42 7.69 16.15
C GLU A 643 3.49 6.71 16.63
N LEU A 644 4.60 6.60 15.89
CA LEU A 644 5.82 5.98 16.38
C LEU A 644 6.63 7.00 17.18
N ALA A 645 6.65 6.82 18.49
CA ALA A 645 7.38 7.70 19.41
C ALA A 645 8.89 7.39 19.35
N ILE A 646 9.70 8.41 19.07
CA ILE A 646 11.17 8.28 18.94
C ILE A 646 11.86 8.64 20.25
N ASP A 647 12.72 7.76 20.77
CA ASP A 647 13.77 8.19 21.71
C ASP A 647 14.88 8.90 20.91
N LYS A 648 14.84 10.23 20.90
CA LYS A 648 15.78 11.07 20.17
C LYS A 648 17.22 11.02 20.70
N ARG A 649 17.48 10.36 21.85
CA ARG A 649 18.83 10.15 22.40
C ARG A 649 19.48 8.88 21.84
N HIS A 650 18.68 7.87 21.52
CA HIS A 650 19.15 6.55 21.16
C HIS A 650 18.77 6.12 19.73
N GLY A 651 17.83 6.82 19.09
CA GLY A 651 17.42 6.57 17.70
C GLY A 651 16.60 5.31 17.52
N LEU A 652 15.61 5.07 18.39
CA LEU A 652 14.72 3.92 18.33
C LEU A 652 13.24 4.34 18.50
N PHE A 653 12.36 3.58 17.92
CA PHE A 653 10.94 3.66 18.21
C PHE A 653 10.62 2.91 19.50
N VAL A 654 10.09 3.60 20.50
CA VAL A 654 9.91 3.04 21.85
C VAL A 654 8.60 2.27 22.00
N ASN A 655 7.55 2.68 21.31
CA ASN A 655 6.26 2.01 21.29
C ASN A 655 6.21 0.99 20.14
N HIS A 656 6.98 -0.08 20.28
CA HIS A 656 7.28 -1.04 19.24
C HIS A 656 6.48 -2.36 19.32
N ASP A 657 5.31 -2.33 19.95
CA ASP A 657 4.37 -3.45 20.01
C ASP A 657 2.91 -2.96 20.00
N LEU A 658 1.96 -3.90 19.95
CA LEU A 658 0.53 -3.59 19.92
C LEU A 658 -0.06 -3.18 21.28
N ALA A 659 0.73 -3.23 22.34
CA ALA A 659 0.30 -2.72 23.66
C ALA A 659 0.55 -1.23 23.81
N SER A 660 1.48 -0.68 23.03
CA SER A 660 1.94 0.70 23.12
C SER A 660 1.77 1.52 21.82
N TYR A 661 1.61 0.87 20.66
CA TYR A 661 1.23 1.51 19.40
C TYR A 661 -0.27 1.31 19.17
N GLU A 662 -1.04 2.36 19.36
CA GLU A 662 -2.51 2.31 19.29
C GLU A 662 -2.99 2.27 17.82
N VAL A 663 -3.99 1.42 17.57
CA VAL A 663 -4.70 1.34 16.27
C VAL A 663 -6.21 1.34 16.53
N PRO A 664 -7.03 1.84 15.59
CA PRO A 664 -8.48 1.85 15.76
C PRO A 664 -9.05 0.45 15.92
N VAL A 665 -9.95 0.29 16.88
CA VAL A 665 -10.78 -0.88 17.06
C VAL A 665 -12.22 -0.61 16.60
N HIS A 666 -13.09 -1.62 16.58
CA HIS A 666 -14.47 -1.46 16.10
C HIS A 666 -15.27 -0.37 16.85
N ALA A 667 -14.96 -0.14 18.13
CA ALA A 667 -15.61 0.90 18.91
C ALA A 667 -15.26 2.33 18.47
N ASP A 668 -14.11 2.53 17.84
CA ASP A 668 -13.66 3.84 17.35
C ASP A 668 -14.28 4.24 16.01
N ILE A 669 -14.84 3.26 15.27
CA ILE A 669 -15.36 3.43 13.92
C ILE A 669 -16.70 2.71 13.75
N PRO A 670 -17.75 3.05 14.49
CA PRO A 670 -18.97 2.24 14.59
C PRO A 670 -19.75 2.16 13.27
N HIS A 671 -19.64 3.14 12.38
CA HIS A 671 -20.41 3.17 11.14
C HIS A 671 -19.60 3.72 9.95
N GLN A 672 -19.36 2.86 8.95
CA GLN A 672 -18.63 3.18 7.74
C GLN A 672 -19.40 2.72 6.50
N GLU A 673 -19.58 3.62 5.53
CA GLU A 673 -20.20 3.36 4.25
C GLU A 673 -19.27 3.68 3.09
N CYS A 674 -19.48 2.99 1.96
CA CYS A 674 -18.77 3.24 0.71
C CYS A 674 -19.75 3.15 -0.47
N ILE A 675 -19.71 4.17 -1.32
CA ILE A 675 -20.46 4.24 -2.59
C ILE A 675 -19.44 4.29 -3.73
N PHE A 676 -19.63 3.48 -4.75
CA PHE A 676 -18.90 3.57 -6.01
C PHE A 676 -19.79 4.22 -7.06
N LEU A 677 -19.27 5.19 -7.80
CA LEU A 677 -19.96 5.74 -8.96
C LEU A 677 -20.01 4.68 -10.07
N GLU A 678 -21.15 4.58 -10.75
CA GLU A 678 -21.25 3.73 -11.95
C GLU A 678 -20.47 4.36 -13.10
N GLU A 679 -19.41 3.69 -13.50
CA GLU A 679 -18.52 4.17 -14.56
C GLU A 679 -17.61 3.07 -15.11
N THR A 680 -16.98 3.35 -16.24
CA THR A 680 -15.87 2.57 -16.79
C THR A 680 -14.77 3.52 -17.26
N ASP A 681 -13.52 3.04 -17.27
CA ASP A 681 -12.41 3.80 -17.81
C ASP A 681 -11.69 3.00 -18.92
N PRO A 682 -12.08 3.20 -20.18
CA PRO A 682 -11.51 2.46 -21.30
C PRO A 682 -10.03 2.75 -21.56
N LEU A 683 -9.46 3.83 -20.99
CA LEU A 683 -8.04 4.18 -21.14
C LEU A 683 -7.14 3.44 -20.15
N SER A 684 -7.70 2.82 -19.11
CA SER A 684 -6.91 2.15 -18.08
C SER A 684 -6.41 0.76 -18.51
N SER A 685 -7.28 -0.08 -19.03
CA SER A 685 -6.98 -1.46 -19.45
C SER A 685 -8.22 -2.08 -20.13
N PRO A 686 -8.13 -3.32 -20.69
CA PRO A 686 -9.32 -4.06 -21.13
C PRO A 686 -10.36 -4.28 -20.04
N MET A 687 -9.96 -4.26 -18.78
CA MET A 687 -10.88 -4.37 -17.63
C MET A 687 -11.74 -3.12 -17.43
N LYS A 688 -11.31 -1.97 -17.95
CA LYS A 688 -11.92 -0.64 -17.79
C LYS A 688 -12.03 -0.23 -16.31
N ALA A 689 -11.11 -0.72 -15.46
CA ALA A 689 -11.08 -0.55 -14.02
C ALA A 689 -9.90 0.34 -13.59
N ARG A 690 -10.04 1.02 -12.46
CA ARG A 690 -8.95 1.70 -11.75
C ARG A 690 -8.82 1.14 -10.34
N GLY A 691 -7.67 1.34 -9.70
CA GLY A 691 -7.43 0.83 -8.36
C GLY A 691 -8.22 1.57 -7.27
N VAL A 692 -8.57 0.88 -6.19
CA VAL A 692 -9.22 1.47 -4.99
C VAL A 692 -8.50 1.09 -3.70
N GLY A 693 -7.50 0.23 -3.77
CA GLY A 693 -6.85 -0.34 -2.59
C GLY A 693 -6.18 0.69 -1.67
N GLU A 694 -5.79 1.84 -2.21
CA GLU A 694 -5.13 2.92 -1.49
C GLU A 694 -5.94 4.23 -1.47
N LEU A 695 -6.90 4.40 -2.39
CA LEU A 695 -7.73 5.61 -2.46
C LEU A 695 -8.45 5.88 -1.13
N GLY A 696 -8.95 4.84 -0.48
CA GLY A 696 -9.77 4.96 0.73
C GLY A 696 -9.07 5.56 1.95
N ILE A 697 -7.72 5.64 2.00
CA ILE A 697 -6.99 6.32 3.08
C ILE A 697 -6.74 7.81 2.74
N CYS A 698 -6.72 8.15 1.46
CA CYS A 698 -6.44 9.49 0.98
C CYS A 698 -7.55 10.46 1.40
N GLY A 699 -7.19 11.55 2.07
CA GLY A 699 -8.14 12.57 2.54
C GLY A 699 -8.84 12.26 3.87
N VAL A 700 -8.87 11.01 4.35
CA VAL A 700 -9.58 10.65 5.60
C VAL A 700 -9.08 11.44 6.79
N GLY A 701 -7.75 11.51 6.98
CA GLY A 701 -7.16 12.26 8.10
C GLY A 701 -7.60 13.73 8.11
N ALA A 702 -7.62 14.37 6.95
CA ALA A 702 -8.11 15.75 6.81
C ALA A 702 -9.62 15.85 7.06
N ALA A 703 -10.43 14.91 6.57
CA ALA A 703 -11.88 14.93 6.83
C ALA A 703 -12.20 14.82 8.34
N VAL A 704 -11.46 13.98 9.07
CA VAL A 704 -11.55 13.87 10.54
C VAL A 704 -11.14 15.18 11.20
N ALA A 705 -10.00 15.77 10.81
CA ALA A 705 -9.50 17.02 11.35
C ALA A 705 -10.48 18.20 11.09
N ASN A 706 -11.05 18.26 9.89
CA ASN A 706 -12.05 19.26 9.51
C ASN A 706 -13.36 19.10 10.31
N ALA A 707 -13.75 17.85 10.60
CA ALA A 707 -14.90 17.58 11.46
C ALA A 707 -14.63 18.00 12.91
N ILE A 708 -13.44 17.74 13.45
CA ILE A 708 -13.03 18.19 14.79
C ILE A 708 -13.03 19.72 14.87
N TYR A 709 -12.49 20.39 13.84
CA TYR A 709 -12.56 21.85 13.77
C TYR A 709 -14.01 22.36 13.78
N ASN A 710 -14.87 21.79 12.95
CA ASN A 710 -16.30 22.18 12.94
C ASN A 710 -16.99 21.92 14.28
N ALA A 711 -16.58 20.83 15.00
CA ALA A 711 -17.10 20.53 16.34
C ALA A 711 -16.65 21.52 17.41
N THR A 712 -15.40 22.02 17.33
CA THR A 712 -14.75 22.70 18.47
C THR A 712 -14.31 24.15 18.18
N GLY A 713 -14.10 24.52 16.92
CA GLY A 713 -13.44 25.76 16.53
C GLY A 713 -11.92 25.73 16.67
N ILE A 714 -11.33 24.58 17.07
CA ILE A 714 -9.90 24.44 17.29
C ILE A 714 -9.25 23.82 16.06
N ARG A 715 -8.34 24.54 15.41
CA ARG A 715 -7.60 24.08 14.24
C ARG A 715 -6.27 23.45 14.66
N VAL A 716 -6.22 22.12 14.74
CA VAL A 716 -4.99 21.36 15.00
C VAL A 716 -4.30 21.04 13.68
N ARG A 717 -3.02 21.38 13.55
CA ARG A 717 -2.19 21.17 12.35
C ARG A 717 -1.09 20.13 12.57
N ASP A 718 -1.09 19.49 13.73
CA ASP A 718 -0.12 18.50 14.17
C ASP A 718 -0.83 17.19 14.50
N TYR A 719 -0.59 16.17 13.69
CA TYR A 719 -1.19 14.84 13.86
C TYR A 719 -0.31 13.95 14.77
N PRO A 720 -0.93 12.98 15.45
CA PRO A 720 -2.38 12.73 15.60
C PRO A 720 -3.05 13.80 16.46
N ILE A 721 -4.37 14.00 16.27
CA ILE A 721 -5.16 14.98 17.02
C ILE A 721 -5.58 14.35 18.35
N THR A 722 -4.69 14.37 19.31
CA THR A 722 -4.90 13.85 20.66
C THR A 722 -5.64 14.85 21.52
N LEU A 723 -6.26 14.38 22.62
CA LEU A 723 -7.13 15.19 23.48
C LEU A 723 -6.41 16.41 24.11
N ASP A 724 -5.13 16.29 24.43
CA ASP A 724 -4.30 17.37 24.98
C ASP A 724 -4.20 18.60 24.04
N LYS A 725 -4.26 18.37 22.74
CA LYS A 725 -4.25 19.43 21.70
C LYS A 725 -5.57 20.19 21.63
N LEU A 726 -6.64 19.67 22.23
CA LEU A 726 -7.97 20.25 22.22
C LEU A 726 -8.35 20.90 23.58
N LEU A 727 -7.90 20.35 24.70
CA LEU A 727 -8.32 20.72 26.05
C LEU A 727 -8.23 22.22 26.36
N GLY A 728 -7.16 22.87 25.90
CA GLY A 728 -6.92 24.30 26.20
C GLY A 728 -7.84 25.29 25.46
N GLY A 729 -8.61 24.85 24.45
CA GLY A 729 -9.43 25.69 23.58
C GLY A 729 -10.89 25.23 23.46
N LEU A 730 -11.34 24.25 24.21
CA LEU A 730 -12.71 23.74 24.11
C LEU A 730 -13.72 24.86 24.42
N PRO A 731 -14.80 25.01 23.61
CA PRO A 731 -15.84 26.00 23.88
C PRO A 731 -16.57 25.66 25.18
N ALA A 732 -16.85 26.73 25.99
CA ALA A 732 -17.47 26.66 27.29
C ALA A 732 -18.89 26.02 27.29
#